data_e23e1353b759d377286cb80daf494f80
#
_entry.id   e23e1353b759d377286cb80daf494f80
#
_cell.length_a   1.000
_cell.length_b   1.000
_cell.length_c   1.000
_cell.angle_alpha   90.00
_cell.angle_beta   90.00
_cell.angle_gamma   90.00
#
_symmetry.space_group_name_H-M   'P 1'
#
loop_
_entity.id
_entity.type
_entity.pdbx_description
1 polymer ?
#
loop_
_entity_poly.entity_id
_entity_poly.type
_entity_poly.pdbx_seq_one_letter_code
_entity_poly.pdbx_strand_id
1 'polypeptide(L)'
;MSDYNVIDTDVEAIMKESFIQYSMAVIVSRALPDVRDGLKPVHRRILYTMYENGLTPDQAYRKCADTVGSVLGKYHPHGDASVYDALVRLAQKFSMRYPLVDGHGNFGSVDGDPPAAYRYTEAKMAKMSVNMLTDINKTTVDFQSNYDDRLKEPVVLPSRFPNLLCNGSVGIAVGMATNIPPHNLHEVIEGMKTVMKNPDCTLDELMQSIKGPDFPTGGIIMGRSGIRAAYGTGRGKITLRSKTSIEEIKGRNCIIVTEIPYMVNKARLVESIADLVKEKRIDGIHYINDESGKDGMRIVIELKKDANPQVVLNKLFSYTQLQDTVGVIMLALVNGIPKVLTLKEMLEQYIDFQVDVITRRTKFDLNKAKEREHILKGLVIALDNIDEVIEIMKTSKNIPEAKQRLNQRFGLTDIQADHIANMTLGRLTGMERQKIIDELAEIEVKIADLEDILANHQRILDIIIEEVEAIQDKFGDERRTQIENVSGEVDIEDLIPVEESVVTYTNAGYIKRMPVSEYKAQKRGGRGVTGMKQREDDYIDELQTCSSHDNILFISNKGIMYKLKCYELPEGSKASRGTNIVNLLELGEGEKIAAMIKTADFDEGKYIVMVTKNGKIKRTPLTSYRNVRKNGLIAIGLDEGDEIAGVRMTFGDNEVIVATHNGYAIRIRETDIREMSRVAHGVKAVSYTHLRAHETLRHLV
;
A
#
# COMPACT_ATOMS: atom_id res chain seq x y z
N MET A 1 30.66 17.20 52.02
CA MET A 1 30.03 16.07 51.35
C MET A 1 28.72 16.59 50.76
N SER A 2 28.61 16.72 49.46
CA SER A 2 27.39 17.21 48.82
C SER A 2 26.34 16.11 48.94
N ASP A 3 25.23 16.40 49.63
CA ASP A 3 24.03 15.55 49.60
C ASP A 3 23.54 15.43 48.17
N TYR A 4 23.84 14.28 47.56
CA TYR A 4 23.17 13.91 46.32
C TYR A 4 21.72 13.57 46.69
N ASN A 5 20.77 14.41 46.23
CA ASN A 5 19.36 14.06 46.28
C ASN A 5 19.15 12.85 45.36
N VAL A 6 19.13 11.67 45.92
CA VAL A 6 18.72 10.44 45.24
C VAL A 6 17.20 10.47 45.15
N ILE A 7 16.67 10.61 43.93
CA ILE A 7 15.25 10.52 43.65
C ILE A 7 14.97 9.08 43.22
N ASP A 8 14.22 8.35 44.02
CA ASP A 8 13.71 7.03 43.64
C ASP A 8 12.71 7.20 42.50
N THR A 9 13.01 6.64 41.32
CA THR A 9 12.18 6.72 40.12
C THR A 9 11.84 5.32 39.63
N ASP A 10 10.57 5.11 39.26
CA ASP A 10 10.13 3.87 38.68
C ASP A 10 10.63 3.79 37.21
N VAL A 11 11.58 2.90 36.97
CA VAL A 11 12.19 2.68 35.62
C VAL A 11 11.14 2.26 34.63
N GLU A 12 10.15 1.46 35.02
CA GLU A 12 9.08 1.01 34.12
C GLU A 12 8.21 2.18 33.63
N ALA A 13 7.84 3.09 34.54
CA ALA A 13 7.05 4.27 34.22
C ALA A 13 7.81 5.21 33.27
N ILE A 14 9.10 5.50 33.57
CA ILE A 14 9.95 6.33 32.71
C ILE A 14 10.13 5.71 31.32
N MET A 15 10.38 4.40 31.26
CA MET A 15 10.55 3.71 29.98
C MET A 15 9.25 3.74 29.15
N LYS A 16 8.09 3.52 29.76
CA LYS A 16 6.80 3.59 29.08
C LYS A 16 6.56 5.00 28.50
N GLU A 17 6.74 6.02 29.30
CA GLU A 17 6.53 7.41 28.88
C GLU A 17 7.50 7.80 27.74
N SER A 18 8.80 7.53 27.91
CA SER A 18 9.81 7.81 26.90
C SER A 18 9.58 7.04 25.62
N PHE A 19 9.15 5.76 25.69
CA PHE A 19 8.84 4.95 24.51
C PHE A 19 7.61 5.48 23.79
N ILE A 20 6.57 5.92 24.50
CA ILE A 20 5.39 6.53 23.88
C ILE A 20 5.77 7.83 23.17
N GLN A 21 6.53 8.71 23.82
CA GLN A 21 6.98 9.98 23.22
C GLN A 21 7.85 9.73 21.98
N TYR A 22 8.80 8.81 22.06
CA TYR A 22 9.62 8.43 20.92
C TYR A 22 8.78 7.84 19.78
N SER A 23 7.85 6.93 20.09
CA SER A 23 6.97 6.31 19.12
C SER A 23 6.10 7.35 18.40
N MET A 24 5.50 8.27 19.15
CA MET A 24 4.71 9.37 18.60
C MET A 24 5.55 10.26 17.68
N ALA A 25 6.77 10.62 18.09
CA ALA A 25 7.68 11.41 17.27
C ALA A 25 8.05 10.69 15.96
N VAL A 26 8.33 9.38 16.01
CA VAL A 26 8.65 8.57 14.81
C VAL A 26 7.44 8.46 13.89
N ILE A 27 6.24 8.27 14.42
CA ILE A 27 5.01 8.14 13.64
C ILE A 27 4.66 9.47 12.96
N VAL A 28 4.53 10.55 13.73
CA VAL A 28 3.99 11.82 13.23
C VAL A 28 5.05 12.67 12.53
N SER A 29 6.29 12.68 13.06
CA SER A 29 7.32 13.63 12.63
C SER A 29 8.46 13.04 11.82
N ARG A 30 8.38 11.75 11.40
CA ARG A 30 9.48 11.12 10.67
C ARG A 30 9.05 10.17 9.55
N ALA A 31 8.28 9.12 9.86
CA ALA A 31 8.13 7.96 8.98
C ALA A 31 6.93 8.02 8.05
N LEU A 32 5.82 8.61 8.47
CA LEU A 32 4.58 8.61 7.72
C LEU A 32 4.39 9.89 6.91
N PRO A 33 3.81 9.79 5.70
CA PRO A 33 3.44 10.95 4.89
C PRO A 33 2.12 11.55 5.39
N ASP A 34 1.94 12.86 5.21
CA ASP A 34 0.65 13.51 5.35
C ASP A 34 -0.21 13.24 4.10
N VAL A 35 -1.49 12.95 4.26
CA VAL A 35 -2.39 12.62 3.15
C VAL A 35 -2.56 13.77 2.17
N ARG A 36 -2.44 15.02 2.64
CA ARG A 36 -2.68 16.25 1.89
C ARG A 36 -1.59 16.53 0.85
N ASP A 37 -0.31 16.46 1.23
CA ASP A 37 0.82 16.74 0.33
C ASP A 37 1.67 15.52 -0.02
N GLY A 38 1.42 14.37 0.62
CA GLY A 38 2.13 13.12 0.37
C GLY A 38 3.58 13.11 0.81
N LEU A 39 4.01 14.07 1.61
CA LEU A 39 5.40 14.24 2.01
C LEU A 39 5.63 13.86 3.48
N LYS A 40 6.80 13.28 3.71
CA LYS A 40 7.35 13.21 5.07
C LYS A 40 7.96 14.56 5.45
N PRO A 41 8.13 14.86 6.74
CA PRO A 41 8.69 16.14 7.18
C PRO A 41 10.04 16.49 6.52
N VAL A 42 10.95 15.52 6.37
CA VAL A 42 12.26 15.77 5.74
C VAL A 42 12.12 16.20 4.27
N HIS A 43 11.23 15.55 3.49
CA HIS A 43 11.00 15.91 2.09
C HIS A 43 10.38 17.29 1.96
N ARG A 44 9.41 17.62 2.82
CA ARG A 44 8.76 18.94 2.86
C ARG A 44 9.77 20.03 3.18
N ARG A 45 10.63 19.82 4.16
CA ARG A 45 11.70 20.76 4.55
C ARG A 45 12.72 20.97 3.44
N ILE A 46 13.08 19.91 2.69
CA ILE A 46 13.97 20.03 1.53
C ILE A 46 13.36 20.93 0.47
N LEU A 47 12.13 20.66 0.02
CA LEU A 47 11.46 21.42 -1.02
C LEU A 47 11.21 22.88 -0.60
N TYR A 48 10.77 23.09 0.65
CA TYR A 48 10.56 24.43 1.19
C TYR A 48 11.87 25.23 1.27
N THR A 49 12.98 24.61 1.73
CA THR A 49 14.30 25.27 1.76
C THR A 49 14.80 25.61 0.36
N MET A 50 14.59 24.71 -0.61
CA MET A 50 14.96 24.99 -2.01
C MET A 50 14.18 26.17 -2.56
N TYR A 51 12.89 26.28 -2.24
CA TYR A 51 12.04 27.39 -2.62
C TYR A 51 12.50 28.71 -1.97
N GLU A 52 12.75 28.74 -0.66
CA GLU A 52 13.25 29.93 0.04
C GLU A 52 14.59 30.43 -0.51
N ASN A 53 15.48 29.49 -0.86
CA ASN A 53 16.78 29.80 -1.44
C ASN A 53 16.71 30.15 -2.94
N GLY A 54 15.50 30.20 -3.54
CA GLY A 54 15.31 30.54 -4.95
C GLY A 54 15.87 29.51 -5.93
N LEU A 55 15.98 28.24 -5.53
CA LEU A 55 16.47 27.13 -6.38
C LEU A 55 15.37 26.62 -7.32
N THR A 56 14.70 27.51 -8.03
CA THR A 56 13.64 27.20 -8.99
C THR A 56 14.20 26.55 -10.26
N PRO A 57 13.36 25.87 -11.08
CA PRO A 57 13.81 25.13 -12.26
C PRO A 57 14.55 25.96 -13.33
N ASP A 58 14.26 27.26 -13.39
CA ASP A 58 14.86 28.24 -14.30
C ASP A 58 16.24 28.73 -13.85
N GLN A 59 16.59 28.51 -12.59
CA GLN A 59 17.88 28.91 -12.02
C GLN A 59 18.98 27.87 -12.28
N ALA A 60 20.24 28.29 -12.07
CA ALA A 60 21.39 27.40 -12.14
C ALA A 60 21.36 26.35 -11.02
N TYR A 61 21.98 25.19 -11.29
CA TYR A 61 22.20 24.19 -10.26
C TYR A 61 23.10 24.72 -9.15
N ARG A 62 22.87 24.29 -7.92
CA ARG A 62 23.74 24.52 -6.76
C ARG A 62 24.18 23.20 -6.15
N LYS A 63 25.32 23.21 -5.45
CA LYS A 63 25.80 22.01 -4.73
C LYS A 63 24.75 21.51 -3.75
N CYS A 64 24.53 20.19 -3.71
CA CYS A 64 23.62 19.59 -2.74
C CYS A 64 24.01 19.93 -1.30
N ALA A 65 25.31 20.17 -1.05
CA ALA A 65 25.82 20.64 0.24
C ALA A 65 25.17 21.93 0.74
N ASP A 66 24.85 22.86 -0.16
CA ASP A 66 24.16 24.13 0.19
C ASP A 66 22.74 23.86 0.69
N THR A 67 22.00 23.04 -0.05
CA THR A 67 20.63 22.65 0.36
C THR A 67 20.64 21.84 1.67
N VAL A 68 21.49 20.83 1.78
CA VAL A 68 21.60 19.99 2.98
C VAL A 68 21.95 20.83 4.20
N GLY A 69 22.98 21.70 4.09
CA GLY A 69 23.37 22.59 5.18
C GLY A 69 22.28 23.55 5.60
N SER A 70 21.55 24.13 4.63
CA SER A 70 20.43 25.03 4.91
C SER A 70 19.26 24.32 5.61
N VAL A 71 18.92 23.09 5.18
CA VAL A 71 17.86 22.27 5.81
C VAL A 71 18.22 21.94 7.26
N LEU A 72 19.48 21.52 7.50
CA LEU A 72 19.95 21.18 8.86
C LEU A 72 19.93 22.40 9.79
N GLY A 73 20.45 23.52 9.30
CA GLY A 73 20.56 24.74 10.11
C GLY A 73 19.23 25.40 10.42
N LYS A 74 18.24 25.27 9.53
CA LYS A 74 16.95 25.97 9.65
C LYS A 74 15.81 25.12 10.21
N TYR A 75 15.72 23.85 9.79
CA TYR A 75 14.46 23.10 9.96
C TYR A 75 14.62 21.68 10.47
N HIS A 76 15.72 20.97 10.19
CA HIS A 76 15.82 19.54 10.41
C HIS A 76 17.07 19.15 11.24
N PRO A 77 17.00 19.15 12.58
CA PRO A 77 18.14 18.95 13.47
C PRO A 77 18.55 17.47 13.58
N HIS A 78 18.89 16.82 12.46
CA HIS A 78 19.31 15.42 12.38
C HIS A 78 20.58 15.29 11.52
N GLY A 79 21.06 14.06 11.29
CA GLY A 79 22.27 13.83 10.51
C GLY A 79 22.16 14.27 9.04
N ASP A 80 23.24 14.81 8.48
CA ASP A 80 23.36 15.27 7.09
C ASP A 80 23.09 14.16 6.07
N ALA A 81 23.56 12.94 6.36
CA ALA A 81 23.32 11.78 5.51
C ALA A 81 21.83 11.52 5.30
N SER A 82 21.00 11.65 6.35
CA SER A 82 19.55 11.42 6.25
C SER A 82 18.85 12.43 5.34
N VAL A 83 19.28 13.69 5.39
CA VAL A 83 18.75 14.75 4.52
C VAL A 83 19.23 14.56 3.07
N TYR A 84 20.52 14.20 2.89
CA TYR A 84 21.05 13.96 1.55
C TYR A 84 20.40 12.75 0.88
N ASP A 85 20.25 11.62 1.59
CA ASP A 85 19.59 10.42 1.05
C ASP A 85 18.12 10.70 0.65
N ALA A 86 17.42 11.51 1.44
CA ALA A 86 16.08 11.95 1.09
C ALA A 86 16.06 12.82 -0.17
N LEU A 87 16.98 13.80 -0.29
CA LEU A 87 17.13 14.63 -1.46
C LEU A 87 17.48 13.81 -2.70
N VAL A 88 18.41 12.87 -2.57
CA VAL A 88 18.80 11.94 -3.65
C VAL A 88 17.60 11.15 -4.14
N ARG A 89 16.81 10.58 -3.23
CA ARG A 89 15.63 9.81 -3.60
C ARG A 89 14.61 10.64 -4.38
N LEU A 90 14.40 11.91 -4.02
CA LEU A 90 13.51 12.82 -4.75
C LEU A 90 13.96 13.11 -6.19
N ALA A 91 15.25 12.89 -6.50
CA ALA A 91 15.83 13.08 -7.84
C ALA A 91 15.91 11.78 -8.67
N GLN A 92 15.79 10.61 -8.06
CA GLN A 92 15.97 9.32 -8.74
C GLN A 92 14.75 8.96 -9.60
N LYS A 93 14.95 8.87 -10.91
CA LYS A 93 13.89 8.51 -11.89
C LYS A 93 13.41 7.07 -11.79
N PHE A 94 14.18 6.19 -11.15
CA PHE A 94 13.80 4.79 -10.88
C PHE A 94 13.13 4.61 -9.50
N SER A 95 13.17 5.63 -8.65
CA SER A 95 12.51 5.64 -7.33
C SER A 95 11.21 6.45 -7.33
N MET A 96 11.19 7.58 -8.06
CA MET A 96 10.06 8.50 -8.13
C MET A 96 9.39 8.42 -9.49
N ARG A 97 8.06 8.28 -9.51
CA ARG A 97 7.30 8.29 -10.77
C ARG A 97 7.32 9.68 -11.44
N TYR A 98 7.26 10.72 -10.61
CA TYR A 98 7.39 12.13 -10.96
C TYR A 98 8.42 12.79 -10.04
N PRO A 99 9.71 12.84 -10.42
CA PRO A 99 10.77 13.41 -9.60
C PRO A 99 10.47 14.85 -9.18
N LEU A 100 10.76 15.19 -7.92
CA LEU A 100 10.55 16.51 -7.36
C LEU A 100 11.84 17.34 -7.30
N VAL A 101 12.99 16.71 -7.45
CA VAL A 101 14.31 17.34 -7.53
C VAL A 101 14.92 17.01 -8.88
N ASP A 102 15.54 17.99 -9.49
CA ASP A 102 16.35 17.86 -10.71
C ASP A 102 17.81 17.82 -10.30
N GLY A 103 18.43 16.63 -10.42
CA GLY A 103 19.80 16.35 -9.98
C GLY A 103 20.79 16.31 -11.14
N HIS A 104 21.98 16.88 -10.92
CA HIS A 104 23.11 16.85 -11.85
C HIS A 104 24.31 16.18 -11.20
N GLY A 105 24.83 15.12 -11.83
CA GLY A 105 25.89 14.26 -11.31
C GLY A 105 25.39 12.83 -11.04
N ASN A 106 26.12 12.09 -10.20
CA ASN A 106 25.78 10.72 -9.84
C ASN A 106 24.84 10.70 -8.61
N PHE A 107 23.58 10.34 -8.85
CA PHE A 107 22.54 10.16 -7.82
C PHE A 107 22.22 8.68 -7.56
N GLY A 108 23.17 7.78 -7.81
CA GLY A 108 22.98 6.34 -7.67
C GLY A 108 22.40 5.69 -8.92
N SER A 109 22.33 4.37 -8.89
CA SER A 109 21.82 3.56 -10.01
C SER A 109 20.86 2.45 -9.55
N VAL A 110 20.21 1.81 -10.51
CA VAL A 110 19.37 0.61 -10.28
C VAL A 110 20.22 -0.59 -9.81
N ASP A 111 21.53 -0.55 -10.03
CA ASP A 111 22.47 -1.55 -9.53
C ASP A 111 22.77 -1.41 -8.03
N GLY A 112 22.23 -0.35 -7.41
CA GLY A 112 22.43 -0.07 -5.99
C GLY A 112 23.75 0.67 -5.71
N ASP A 113 24.36 1.26 -6.73
CA ASP A 113 25.50 2.15 -6.52
C ASP A 113 25.08 3.34 -5.66
N PRO A 114 25.87 3.72 -4.66
CA PRO A 114 25.57 4.88 -3.86
C PRO A 114 25.72 6.17 -4.67
N PRO A 115 25.01 7.25 -4.30
CA PRO A 115 25.24 8.56 -4.88
C PRO A 115 26.66 9.06 -4.56
N ALA A 116 27.20 9.92 -5.40
CA ALA A 116 28.42 10.63 -5.07
C ALA A 116 28.20 11.55 -3.85
N ALA A 117 29.24 11.85 -3.10
CA ALA A 117 29.12 12.72 -1.93
C ALA A 117 28.53 14.09 -2.30
N TYR A 118 27.69 14.66 -1.43
CA TYR A 118 26.89 15.87 -1.67
C TYR A 118 27.69 17.12 -2.04
N ARG A 119 29.00 17.12 -1.80
CA ARG A 119 29.91 18.19 -2.26
C ARG A 119 30.18 18.14 -3.76
N TYR A 120 29.95 17.02 -4.43
CA TYR A 120 30.15 16.85 -5.88
C TYR A 120 28.86 16.99 -6.67
N THR A 121 27.74 16.51 -6.13
CA THR A 121 26.42 16.56 -6.78
C THR A 121 25.81 17.95 -6.69
N GLU A 122 24.97 18.27 -7.66
CA GLU A 122 24.24 19.52 -7.75
C GLU A 122 22.75 19.26 -7.94
N ALA A 123 21.92 20.15 -7.43
CA ALA A 123 20.48 20.00 -7.52
C ALA A 123 19.76 21.34 -7.61
N LYS A 124 18.55 21.30 -8.14
CA LYS A 124 17.54 22.34 -8.12
C LYS A 124 16.15 21.72 -8.08
N MET A 125 15.12 22.50 -7.89
CA MET A 125 13.74 22.02 -7.96
C MET A 125 13.42 21.49 -9.36
N ALA A 126 12.73 20.36 -9.46
CA ALA A 126 12.16 19.90 -10.72
C ALA A 126 10.96 20.79 -11.13
N LYS A 127 10.63 20.82 -12.41
CA LYS A 127 9.46 21.60 -12.90
C LYS A 127 8.15 21.19 -12.22
N MET A 128 8.01 19.89 -11.90
CA MET A 128 6.83 19.37 -11.23
C MET A 128 6.69 19.89 -9.80
N SER A 129 7.80 20.05 -9.06
CA SER A 129 7.78 20.46 -7.65
C SER A 129 7.34 21.91 -7.42
N VAL A 130 7.36 22.76 -8.44
CA VAL A 130 6.82 24.13 -8.35
C VAL A 130 5.34 24.06 -7.99
N ASN A 131 4.59 23.09 -8.54
CA ASN A 131 3.16 22.91 -8.25
C ASN A 131 2.89 22.50 -6.78
N MET A 132 3.91 22.00 -6.06
CA MET A 132 3.79 21.71 -4.62
C MET A 132 3.75 22.96 -3.76
N LEU A 133 4.36 24.07 -4.23
CA LEU A 133 4.62 25.29 -3.45
C LEU A 133 3.88 26.52 -3.98
N THR A 134 3.14 26.38 -5.08
CA THR A 134 2.39 27.48 -5.68
C THR A 134 1.42 28.07 -4.66
N ASP A 135 1.38 29.40 -4.58
CA ASP A 135 0.55 30.19 -3.66
C ASP A 135 0.82 29.98 -2.16
N ILE A 136 1.95 29.39 -1.76
CA ILE A 136 2.31 29.22 -0.34
C ILE A 136 2.36 30.55 0.42
N ASN A 137 2.69 31.65 -0.28
CA ASN A 137 2.75 33.01 0.28
C ASN A 137 1.37 33.69 0.45
N LYS A 138 0.29 32.99 0.08
CA LYS A 138 -1.11 33.52 0.17
C LYS A 138 -1.86 32.91 1.35
N THR A 139 -1.19 32.53 2.42
CA THR A 139 -1.78 31.92 3.63
C THR A 139 -2.64 30.68 3.34
N THR A 140 -2.31 29.95 2.29
CA THR A 140 -3.04 28.76 1.83
C THR A 140 -2.90 27.57 2.78
N VAL A 141 -1.80 27.53 3.56
CA VAL A 141 -1.48 26.51 4.54
C VAL A 141 -1.04 27.13 5.86
N ASP A 142 -1.12 26.36 6.93
CA ASP A 142 -0.67 26.78 8.25
C ASP A 142 0.85 26.62 8.38
N PHE A 143 1.43 27.51 9.20
CA PHE A 143 2.85 27.50 9.53
C PHE A 143 3.02 27.24 11.03
N GLN A 144 4.00 26.46 11.39
CA GLN A 144 4.41 26.17 12.76
C GLN A 144 5.83 26.68 13.02
N SER A 145 6.21 26.80 14.28
CA SER A 145 7.60 27.07 14.66
C SER A 145 8.51 25.90 14.25
N ASN A 146 9.74 26.23 13.86
CA ASN A 146 10.77 25.23 13.67
C ASN A 146 11.28 24.71 15.05
N TYR A 147 12.31 23.85 15.06
CA TYR A 147 12.81 23.18 16.25
C TYR A 147 13.39 24.11 17.35
N ASP A 148 13.76 25.36 17.01
CA ASP A 148 14.34 26.34 17.92
C ASP A 148 13.50 27.63 18.08
N ASP A 149 12.27 27.65 17.58
CA ASP A 149 11.29 28.75 17.59
C ASP A 149 11.74 30.04 16.90
N ARG A 150 12.84 30.00 16.13
CA ARG A 150 13.36 31.20 15.44
C ARG A 150 12.74 31.43 14.07
N LEU A 151 12.34 30.36 13.41
CA LEU A 151 11.78 30.38 12.07
C LEU A 151 10.42 29.67 12.05
N LYS A 152 9.71 29.84 10.96
CA LYS A 152 8.45 29.11 10.71
C LYS A 152 8.61 28.21 9.51
N GLU A 153 8.05 27.01 9.62
CA GLU A 153 7.98 26.03 8.54
C GLU A 153 6.51 25.69 8.22
N PRO A 154 6.16 25.37 6.98
CA PRO A 154 4.80 24.98 6.63
C PRO A 154 4.47 23.59 7.22
N VAL A 155 3.28 23.46 7.79
CA VAL A 155 2.74 22.18 8.29
C VAL A 155 2.60 21.19 7.14
N VAL A 156 2.08 21.66 6.01
CA VAL A 156 1.96 20.93 4.73
C VAL A 156 2.22 21.91 3.59
N LEU A 157 2.51 21.40 2.40
CA LEU A 157 2.61 22.21 1.19
C LEU A 157 1.24 22.29 0.50
N PRO A 158 0.94 23.37 -0.26
CA PRO A 158 -0.35 23.53 -0.98
C PRO A 158 -0.64 22.41 -1.99
N SER A 159 0.39 21.82 -2.57
CA SER A 159 0.37 20.62 -3.42
C SER A 159 -0.78 20.56 -4.43
N ARG A 160 -0.69 21.27 -5.55
CA ARG A 160 -1.73 21.32 -6.59
C ARG A 160 -1.97 20.03 -7.37
N PHE A 161 -1.26 18.96 -7.07
CA PHE A 161 -1.51 17.62 -7.61
C PHE A 161 -1.43 16.57 -6.50
N PRO A 162 -2.12 15.43 -6.62
CA PRO A 162 -2.22 14.41 -5.59
C PRO A 162 -0.92 13.60 -5.46
N ASN A 163 0.13 14.25 -4.93
CA ASN A 163 1.48 13.72 -4.85
C ASN A 163 1.57 12.37 -4.13
N LEU A 164 0.75 12.15 -3.07
CA LEU A 164 0.76 10.90 -2.32
C LEU A 164 0.46 9.70 -3.22
N LEU A 165 -0.54 9.79 -4.09
CA LEU A 165 -0.88 8.72 -5.02
C LEU A 165 0.07 8.69 -6.22
N CYS A 166 0.46 9.86 -6.77
CA CYS A 166 1.32 9.92 -7.96
C CYS A 166 2.72 9.36 -7.70
N ASN A 167 3.34 9.68 -6.56
CA ASN A 167 4.70 9.24 -6.22
C ASN A 167 4.75 8.10 -5.20
N GLY A 168 3.65 7.86 -4.50
CA GLY A 168 3.64 6.88 -3.41
C GLY A 168 4.48 7.31 -2.20
N SER A 169 4.54 6.44 -1.21
CA SER A 169 5.40 6.62 -0.04
C SER A 169 5.68 5.28 0.64
N VAL A 170 6.93 5.08 1.07
CA VAL A 170 7.34 3.90 1.84
C VAL A 170 7.95 4.37 3.15
N GLY A 171 7.49 3.82 4.29
CA GLY A 171 8.00 4.20 5.60
C GLY A 171 7.75 3.15 6.67
N ILE A 172 8.69 3.02 7.59
CA ILE A 172 8.61 2.11 8.72
C ILE A 172 8.58 2.96 9.99
N ALA A 173 7.48 2.88 10.73
CA ALA A 173 7.30 3.53 12.03
C ALA A 173 7.28 2.48 13.15
N VAL A 174 7.07 2.92 14.38
CA VAL A 174 6.93 2.01 15.53
C VAL A 174 5.53 1.38 15.49
N GLY A 175 5.47 0.06 15.40
CA GLY A 175 4.22 -0.70 15.37
C GLY A 175 3.41 -0.60 14.09
N MET A 176 3.84 0.17 13.09
CA MET A 176 3.13 0.31 11.81
C MET A 176 4.08 0.67 10.66
N ALA A 177 3.64 0.37 9.44
CA ALA A 177 4.38 0.70 8.23
C ALA A 177 3.43 1.23 7.16
N THR A 178 3.94 2.06 6.27
CA THR A 178 3.24 2.50 5.06
C THR A 178 4.00 2.02 3.83
N ASN A 179 3.27 1.58 2.83
CA ASN A 179 3.79 1.25 1.51
C ASN A 179 2.72 1.56 0.46
N ILE A 180 2.65 2.81 0.06
CA ILE A 180 1.72 3.32 -0.95
C ILE A 180 2.44 3.31 -2.28
N PRO A 181 2.01 2.52 -3.27
CA PRO A 181 2.65 2.48 -4.57
C PRO A 181 2.36 3.75 -5.38
N PRO A 182 3.25 4.11 -6.32
CA PRO A 182 3.03 5.22 -7.24
C PRO A 182 1.96 4.89 -8.30
N HIS A 183 1.33 5.94 -8.85
CA HIS A 183 0.28 5.83 -9.87
C HIS A 183 0.51 6.81 -11.02
N ASN A 184 -0.12 6.54 -12.15
CA ASN A 184 -0.11 7.43 -13.29
C ASN A 184 -0.90 8.71 -13.01
N LEU A 185 -0.32 9.88 -13.32
CA LEU A 185 -0.93 11.19 -13.06
C LEU A 185 -2.27 11.35 -13.76
N HIS A 186 -2.35 10.94 -15.02
CA HIS A 186 -3.58 11.03 -15.82
C HIS A 186 -4.70 10.21 -15.20
N GLU A 187 -4.41 8.97 -14.79
CA GLU A 187 -5.39 8.08 -14.16
C GLU A 187 -5.88 8.63 -12.80
N VAL A 188 -4.98 9.18 -11.99
CA VAL A 188 -5.34 9.74 -10.67
C VAL A 188 -6.21 10.98 -10.82
N ILE A 189 -5.90 11.86 -11.78
CA ILE A 189 -6.71 13.06 -12.04
C ILE A 189 -8.10 12.67 -12.56
N GLU A 190 -8.20 11.70 -13.47
CA GLU A 190 -9.51 11.20 -13.92
C GLU A 190 -10.31 10.56 -12.77
N GLY A 191 -9.64 9.84 -11.87
CA GLY A 191 -10.26 9.33 -10.65
C GLY A 191 -10.75 10.43 -9.71
N MET A 192 -9.98 11.50 -9.52
CA MET A 192 -10.41 12.69 -8.77
C MET A 192 -11.68 13.31 -9.39
N LYS A 193 -11.69 13.52 -10.71
CA LYS A 193 -12.85 14.06 -11.44
C LYS A 193 -14.08 13.17 -11.25
N THR A 194 -13.90 11.85 -11.19
CA THR A 194 -14.97 10.89 -10.93
C THR A 194 -15.57 11.10 -9.54
N VAL A 195 -14.73 11.23 -8.49
CA VAL A 195 -15.19 11.49 -7.11
C VAL A 195 -15.86 12.84 -7.00
N MET A 196 -15.32 13.88 -7.62
CA MET A 196 -15.89 15.25 -7.58
C MET A 196 -17.26 15.32 -8.25
N LYS A 197 -17.48 14.56 -9.35
CA LYS A 197 -18.77 14.47 -10.04
C LYS A 197 -19.78 13.59 -9.31
N ASN A 198 -19.34 12.51 -8.70
CA ASN A 198 -20.18 11.56 -7.97
C ASN A 198 -19.48 11.14 -6.66
N PRO A 199 -19.74 11.86 -5.54
CA PRO A 199 -19.17 11.50 -4.25
C PRO A 199 -19.52 10.08 -3.77
N ASP A 200 -20.62 9.50 -4.24
CA ASP A 200 -21.05 8.15 -3.90
C ASP A 200 -20.55 7.08 -4.88
N CYS A 201 -19.56 7.42 -5.73
CA CYS A 201 -18.98 6.49 -6.69
C CYS A 201 -18.46 5.22 -6.02
N THR A 202 -18.66 4.09 -6.69
CA THR A 202 -18.22 2.78 -6.24
C THR A 202 -16.73 2.56 -6.55
N LEU A 203 -16.12 1.56 -5.89
CA LEU A 203 -14.74 1.17 -6.17
C LEU A 203 -14.57 0.72 -7.64
N ASP A 204 -15.56 0.06 -8.22
CA ASP A 204 -15.50 -0.41 -9.61
C ASP A 204 -15.49 0.75 -10.61
N GLU A 205 -16.24 1.81 -10.36
CA GLU A 205 -16.22 3.04 -11.15
C GLU A 205 -14.86 3.74 -11.04
N LEU A 206 -14.28 3.83 -9.85
CA LEU A 206 -12.93 4.39 -9.67
C LEU A 206 -11.86 3.58 -10.38
N MET A 207 -11.96 2.24 -10.36
CA MET A 207 -11.01 1.37 -11.04
C MET A 207 -11.11 1.38 -12.58
N GLN A 208 -12.15 2.00 -13.15
CA GLN A 208 -12.18 2.29 -14.60
C GLN A 208 -11.18 3.41 -14.94
N SER A 209 -11.07 4.41 -14.10
CA SER A 209 -10.11 5.52 -14.23
C SER A 209 -8.72 5.13 -13.74
N ILE A 210 -8.61 4.67 -12.47
CA ILE A 210 -7.34 4.27 -11.83
C ILE A 210 -7.20 2.75 -11.91
N LYS A 211 -6.55 2.29 -12.97
CA LYS A 211 -6.46 0.84 -13.28
C LYS A 211 -5.60 0.06 -12.29
N GLY A 212 -4.60 0.71 -11.69
CA GLY A 212 -3.64 0.10 -10.77
C GLY A 212 -2.40 0.95 -10.58
N PRO A 213 -1.45 0.54 -9.72
CA PRO A 213 -0.16 1.19 -9.58
C PRO A 213 0.59 1.31 -10.91
N ASP A 214 1.42 2.34 -11.04
CA ASP A 214 2.26 2.62 -12.20
C ASP A 214 3.69 2.91 -11.73
N PHE A 215 4.53 1.88 -11.78
CA PHE A 215 5.88 1.94 -11.24
C PHE A 215 6.84 2.64 -12.20
N PRO A 216 7.81 3.44 -11.69
CA PRO A 216 8.80 4.11 -12.54
C PRO A 216 9.67 3.16 -13.35
N THR A 217 9.89 1.93 -12.86
CA THR A 217 10.67 0.88 -13.52
C THR A 217 9.86 0.01 -14.49
N GLY A 218 8.57 0.29 -14.68
CA GLY A 218 7.70 -0.51 -15.55
C GLY A 218 7.30 -1.85 -14.93
N GLY A 219 7.48 -2.93 -15.67
CA GLY A 219 7.11 -4.29 -15.27
C GLY A 219 5.64 -4.62 -15.55
N ILE A 220 5.23 -5.82 -15.15
CA ILE A 220 3.89 -6.37 -15.42
C ILE A 220 3.24 -6.78 -14.11
N ILE A 221 2.09 -6.18 -13.80
CA ILE A 221 1.26 -6.61 -12.67
C ILE A 221 0.45 -7.82 -13.08
N MET A 222 0.53 -8.89 -12.27
CA MET A 222 -0.15 -10.16 -12.51
C MET A 222 -1.47 -10.20 -11.73
N GLY A 223 -2.59 -10.08 -12.47
CA GLY A 223 -3.93 -10.09 -11.89
C GLY A 223 -4.40 -8.77 -11.28
N ARG A 224 -5.70 -8.63 -11.04
CA ARG A 224 -6.35 -7.42 -10.50
C ARG A 224 -6.87 -7.58 -9.08
N SER A 225 -6.91 -8.80 -8.54
CA SER A 225 -7.46 -9.09 -7.21
C SER A 225 -6.70 -8.36 -6.10
N GLY A 226 -5.36 -8.35 -6.17
CA GLY A 226 -4.49 -7.64 -5.23
C GLY A 226 -4.67 -6.12 -5.27
N ILE A 227 -4.86 -5.54 -6.47
CA ILE A 227 -5.17 -4.11 -6.65
C ILE A 227 -6.53 -3.79 -6.02
N ARG A 228 -7.56 -4.59 -6.33
CA ARG A 228 -8.91 -4.40 -5.79
C ARG A 228 -8.93 -4.48 -4.26
N ALA A 229 -8.22 -5.44 -3.68
CA ALA A 229 -8.08 -5.55 -2.23
C ALA A 229 -7.40 -4.32 -1.63
N ALA A 230 -6.29 -3.86 -2.22
CA ALA A 230 -5.57 -2.68 -1.76
C ALA A 230 -6.45 -1.43 -1.80
N TYR A 231 -7.16 -1.19 -2.89
CA TYR A 231 -7.99 0.01 -3.07
C TYR A 231 -9.25 0.00 -2.21
N GLY A 232 -9.84 -1.18 -1.98
CA GLY A 232 -11.06 -1.31 -1.18
C GLY A 232 -10.84 -1.38 0.33
N THR A 233 -9.67 -1.83 0.79
CA THR A 233 -9.39 -2.04 2.22
C THR A 233 -8.18 -1.28 2.75
N GLY A 234 -7.44 -0.61 1.87
CA GLY A 234 -6.15 0.00 2.18
C GLY A 234 -5.01 -1.02 2.35
N ARG A 235 -5.25 -2.33 2.15
CA ARG A 235 -4.24 -3.39 2.25
C ARG A 235 -4.38 -4.39 1.12
N GLY A 236 -3.26 -4.78 0.51
CA GLY A 236 -3.25 -5.76 -0.57
C GLY A 236 -1.87 -6.30 -0.86
N LYS A 237 -1.82 -7.31 -1.73
CA LYS A 237 -0.57 -7.88 -2.25
C LYS A 237 -0.65 -7.85 -3.77
N ILE A 238 0.32 -7.24 -4.42
CA ILE A 238 0.39 -7.12 -5.86
C ILE A 238 1.61 -7.87 -6.34
N THR A 239 1.43 -8.84 -7.21
CA THR A 239 2.54 -9.57 -7.84
C THR A 239 3.03 -8.77 -9.03
N LEU A 240 4.29 -8.38 -9.00
CA LEU A 240 4.97 -7.63 -10.05
C LEU A 240 6.03 -8.51 -10.70
N ARG A 241 6.00 -8.62 -12.02
CA ARG A 241 6.88 -9.45 -12.84
C ARG A 241 7.72 -8.58 -13.76
N SER A 242 8.96 -8.99 -14.00
CA SER A 242 9.85 -8.43 -15.01
C SER A 242 9.26 -8.54 -16.40
N LYS A 243 9.55 -7.56 -17.26
CA LYS A 243 9.27 -7.68 -18.69
C LYS A 243 10.39 -8.45 -19.36
N THR A 244 10.02 -9.57 -19.96
CA THR A 244 10.97 -10.51 -20.57
C THR A 244 10.57 -10.87 -21.99
N SER A 245 11.54 -11.10 -22.87
CA SER A 245 11.36 -11.69 -24.19
C SER A 245 12.30 -12.88 -24.38
N ILE A 246 11.92 -13.80 -25.27
CA ILE A 246 12.79 -14.91 -25.70
C ILE A 246 13.24 -14.61 -27.10
N GLU A 247 14.55 -14.49 -27.29
CA GLU A 247 15.19 -14.19 -28.59
C GLU A 247 16.24 -15.24 -28.92
N GLU A 248 16.40 -15.54 -30.19
CA GLU A 248 17.50 -16.38 -30.66
C GLU A 248 18.71 -15.51 -31.04
N ILE A 249 19.80 -15.63 -30.31
CA ILE A 249 21.03 -14.88 -30.56
C ILE A 249 22.16 -15.88 -30.87
N LYS A 250 22.76 -15.74 -32.04
CA LYS A 250 23.87 -16.61 -32.50
C LYS A 250 23.56 -18.13 -32.41
N GLY A 251 22.32 -18.52 -32.71
CA GLY A 251 21.88 -19.93 -32.67
C GLY A 251 21.65 -20.49 -31.26
N ARG A 252 21.44 -19.63 -30.27
CA ARG A 252 21.04 -19.99 -28.92
C ARG A 252 19.83 -19.20 -28.46
N ASN A 253 18.94 -19.84 -27.74
CA ASN A 253 17.84 -19.16 -27.10
C ASN A 253 18.37 -18.33 -25.93
N CYS A 254 17.97 -17.08 -25.87
CA CYS A 254 18.31 -16.14 -24.79
C CYS A 254 17.01 -15.59 -24.18
N ILE A 255 16.97 -15.49 -22.87
CA ILE A 255 15.94 -14.72 -22.15
C ILE A 255 16.48 -13.31 -21.96
N ILE A 256 15.79 -12.33 -22.50
CA ILE A 256 16.13 -10.91 -22.39
C ILE A 256 15.20 -10.28 -21.36
N VAL A 257 15.79 -9.59 -20.37
CA VAL A 257 15.03 -8.83 -19.35
C VAL A 257 15.25 -7.35 -19.62
N THR A 258 14.17 -6.64 -19.89
CA THR A 258 14.20 -5.19 -20.20
C THR A 258 13.66 -4.32 -19.08
N GLU A 259 12.83 -4.87 -18.20
CA GLU A 259 12.30 -4.19 -17.02
C GLU A 259 12.31 -5.14 -15.83
N ILE A 260 12.62 -4.64 -14.64
CA ILE A 260 12.63 -5.41 -13.37
C ILE A 260 11.60 -4.85 -12.40
N PRO A 261 11.12 -5.63 -11.42
CA PRO A 261 10.16 -5.17 -10.43
C PRO A 261 10.69 -3.95 -9.65
N TYR A 262 9.77 -3.09 -9.25
CA TYR A 262 10.07 -1.87 -8.50
C TYR A 262 10.82 -2.18 -7.21
N MET A 263 11.84 -1.39 -6.89
CA MET A 263 12.73 -1.52 -5.72
C MET A 263 13.67 -2.74 -5.75
N VAL A 264 13.70 -3.53 -6.81
CA VAL A 264 14.67 -4.61 -6.97
C VAL A 264 16.03 -4.05 -7.39
N ASN A 265 17.08 -4.52 -6.75
CA ASN A 265 18.47 -4.21 -7.12
C ASN A 265 18.92 -5.13 -8.25
N LYS A 266 19.28 -4.54 -9.42
CA LYS A 266 19.62 -5.29 -10.64
C LYS A 266 20.88 -6.16 -10.46
N ALA A 267 21.95 -5.62 -9.85
CA ALA A 267 23.19 -6.35 -9.65
C ALA A 267 22.98 -7.58 -8.75
N ARG A 268 22.28 -7.41 -7.61
CA ARG A 268 21.94 -8.53 -6.71
C ARG A 268 21.03 -9.56 -7.37
N LEU A 269 20.12 -9.13 -8.25
CA LEU A 269 19.28 -10.04 -9.01
C LEU A 269 20.14 -10.92 -9.93
N VAL A 270 21.05 -10.35 -10.70
CA VAL A 270 21.98 -11.08 -11.57
C VAL A 270 22.85 -12.04 -10.78
N GLU A 271 23.40 -11.60 -9.63
CA GLU A 271 24.18 -12.42 -8.72
C GLU A 271 23.35 -13.60 -8.18
N SER A 272 22.12 -13.38 -7.73
CA SER A 272 21.23 -14.44 -7.23
C SER A 272 20.91 -15.49 -8.30
N ILE A 273 20.73 -15.08 -9.56
CA ILE A 273 20.53 -16.02 -10.66
C ILE A 273 21.79 -16.88 -10.87
N ALA A 274 22.98 -16.27 -10.84
CA ALA A 274 24.24 -16.98 -10.99
C ALA A 274 24.48 -18.00 -9.85
N ASP A 275 24.12 -17.64 -8.62
CA ASP A 275 24.24 -18.53 -7.47
C ASP A 275 23.29 -19.74 -7.56
N LEU A 276 22.04 -19.53 -7.99
CA LEU A 276 21.09 -20.63 -8.23
C LEU A 276 21.58 -21.62 -9.30
N VAL A 277 22.33 -21.13 -10.31
CA VAL A 277 22.98 -22.01 -11.31
C VAL A 277 24.14 -22.79 -10.69
N LYS A 278 24.99 -22.15 -9.87
CA LYS A 278 26.09 -22.82 -9.15
C LYS A 278 25.57 -23.89 -8.19
N GLU A 279 24.48 -23.60 -7.49
CA GLU A 279 23.81 -24.52 -6.57
C GLU A 279 23.02 -25.64 -7.28
N LYS A 280 22.97 -25.61 -8.62
CA LYS A 280 22.20 -26.55 -9.46
C LYS A 280 20.69 -26.58 -9.18
N ARG A 281 20.15 -25.52 -8.65
CA ARG A 281 18.70 -25.34 -8.46
C ARG A 281 18.00 -24.96 -9.76
N ILE A 282 18.70 -24.21 -10.62
CA ILE A 282 18.26 -23.90 -11.98
C ILE A 282 19.32 -24.50 -12.94
N ASP A 283 18.87 -25.43 -13.78
CA ASP A 283 19.67 -25.93 -14.89
C ASP A 283 19.18 -25.33 -16.21
N GLY A 284 20.00 -25.36 -17.25
CA GLY A 284 19.65 -24.86 -18.57
C GLY A 284 20.23 -23.48 -18.90
N ILE A 285 20.80 -22.75 -17.96
CA ILE A 285 21.50 -21.48 -18.20
C ILE A 285 22.95 -21.76 -18.57
N HIS A 286 23.45 -21.11 -19.63
CA HIS A 286 24.81 -21.17 -20.10
C HIS A 286 25.64 -19.99 -19.62
N TYR A 287 25.14 -18.76 -19.83
CA TYR A 287 25.82 -17.53 -19.49
C TYR A 287 24.84 -16.41 -19.14
N ILE A 288 25.27 -15.46 -18.31
CA ILE A 288 24.48 -14.29 -17.95
C ILE A 288 25.33 -13.06 -18.18
N ASN A 289 24.80 -12.08 -18.89
CA ASN A 289 25.45 -10.82 -19.16
C ASN A 289 24.53 -9.64 -18.90
N ASP A 290 25.05 -8.58 -18.33
CA ASP A 290 24.36 -7.30 -18.20
C ASP A 290 24.85 -6.37 -19.31
N GLU A 291 23.98 -6.09 -20.26
CA GLU A 291 24.23 -5.22 -21.41
C GLU A 291 23.52 -3.86 -21.25
N SER A 292 23.09 -3.53 -20.04
CA SER A 292 22.39 -2.28 -19.76
C SER A 292 23.27 -1.07 -20.09
N GLY A 293 22.69 -0.06 -20.74
CA GLY A 293 23.41 1.11 -21.19
C GLY A 293 22.50 2.33 -21.38
N LYS A 294 22.91 3.23 -22.26
CA LYS A 294 22.13 4.45 -22.57
C LYS A 294 20.77 4.17 -23.19
N ASP A 295 20.64 3.03 -23.87
CA ASP A 295 19.41 2.61 -24.56
C ASP A 295 18.42 1.91 -23.62
N GLY A 296 18.78 1.75 -22.35
CA GLY A 296 17.94 1.15 -21.32
C GLY A 296 18.54 -0.07 -20.65
N MET A 297 17.71 -0.76 -19.86
CA MET A 297 18.07 -1.99 -19.19
C MET A 297 18.01 -3.18 -20.14
N ARG A 298 19.07 -4.02 -20.13
CA ARG A 298 19.12 -5.25 -20.92
C ARG A 298 19.96 -6.30 -20.19
N ILE A 299 19.33 -7.26 -19.55
CA ILE A 299 19.99 -8.43 -18.99
C ILE A 299 19.78 -9.59 -19.96
N VAL A 300 20.84 -10.22 -20.40
CA VAL A 300 20.83 -11.35 -21.36
C VAL A 300 21.19 -12.62 -20.63
N ILE A 301 20.27 -13.59 -20.63
CA ILE A 301 20.46 -14.92 -20.03
C ILE A 301 20.51 -15.92 -21.17
N GLU A 302 21.71 -16.34 -21.58
CA GLU A 302 21.93 -17.34 -22.62
C GLU A 302 21.60 -18.74 -22.08
N LEU A 303 20.84 -19.52 -22.83
CA LEU A 303 20.46 -20.87 -22.49
C LEU A 303 21.36 -21.93 -23.14
N LYS A 304 21.43 -23.11 -22.52
CA LYS A 304 22.01 -24.29 -23.15
C LYS A 304 21.14 -24.71 -24.34
N LYS A 305 21.73 -25.40 -25.36
CA LYS A 305 21.06 -25.75 -26.63
C LYS A 305 19.81 -26.62 -26.42
N ASP A 306 19.81 -27.45 -25.40
CA ASP A 306 18.79 -28.45 -25.05
C ASP A 306 17.78 -27.92 -24.01
N ALA A 307 17.97 -26.70 -23.51
CA ALA A 307 17.09 -26.11 -22.50
C ALA A 307 15.82 -25.55 -23.11
N ASN A 308 14.67 -25.85 -22.48
CA ASN A 308 13.41 -25.20 -22.83
C ASN A 308 13.35 -23.79 -22.20
N PRO A 309 13.28 -22.71 -22.99
CA PRO A 309 13.30 -21.34 -22.46
C PRO A 309 12.16 -21.05 -21.50
N GLN A 310 10.96 -21.56 -21.77
CA GLN A 310 9.78 -21.30 -20.92
C GLN A 310 9.91 -21.95 -19.54
N VAL A 311 10.46 -23.16 -19.48
CA VAL A 311 10.70 -23.88 -18.20
C VAL A 311 11.74 -23.14 -17.36
N VAL A 312 12.83 -22.68 -18.01
CA VAL A 312 13.86 -21.89 -17.30
C VAL A 312 13.29 -20.57 -16.81
N LEU A 313 12.54 -19.86 -17.64
CA LEU A 313 11.90 -18.59 -17.30
C LEU A 313 10.94 -18.75 -16.11
N ASN A 314 10.11 -19.79 -16.09
CA ASN A 314 9.20 -20.06 -14.98
C ASN A 314 9.95 -20.35 -13.66
N LYS A 315 11.07 -21.08 -13.74
CA LYS A 315 11.94 -21.30 -12.57
C LYS A 315 12.57 -19.98 -12.08
N LEU A 316 12.99 -19.11 -13.00
CA LEU A 316 13.53 -17.80 -12.66
C LEU A 316 12.48 -16.94 -11.94
N PHE A 317 11.24 -16.90 -12.40
CA PHE A 317 10.16 -16.22 -11.72
C PHE A 317 9.86 -16.78 -10.33
N SER A 318 10.02 -18.09 -10.13
CA SER A 318 9.73 -18.76 -8.85
C SER A 318 10.84 -18.60 -7.81
N TYR A 319 12.09 -18.50 -8.24
CA TYR A 319 13.25 -18.55 -7.35
C TYR A 319 14.01 -17.23 -7.23
N THR A 320 13.66 -16.21 -8.03
CA THR A 320 14.37 -14.92 -8.04
C THR A 320 13.40 -13.74 -7.98
N GLN A 321 13.93 -12.55 -7.75
CA GLN A 321 13.18 -11.30 -7.80
C GLN A 321 12.84 -10.82 -9.23
N LEU A 322 12.95 -11.68 -10.26
CA LEU A 322 12.29 -11.42 -11.56
C LEU A 322 10.77 -11.40 -11.43
N GLN A 323 10.23 -12.01 -10.39
CA GLN A 323 8.88 -11.80 -9.91
C GLN A 323 8.94 -11.54 -8.40
N ASP A 324 8.29 -10.48 -7.95
CA ASP A 324 8.26 -10.11 -6.55
C ASP A 324 6.85 -9.66 -6.13
N THR A 325 6.58 -9.66 -4.84
CA THR A 325 5.29 -9.25 -4.28
C THR A 325 5.41 -7.93 -3.57
N VAL A 326 4.72 -6.93 -4.06
CA VAL A 326 4.59 -5.63 -3.43
C VAL A 326 3.43 -5.68 -2.44
N GLY A 327 3.73 -5.63 -1.15
CA GLY A 327 2.72 -5.50 -0.10
C GLY A 327 2.25 -4.06 -0.01
N VAL A 328 0.98 -3.80 -0.31
CA VAL A 328 0.40 -2.45 -0.24
C VAL A 328 -0.19 -2.21 1.14
N ILE A 329 0.18 -1.08 1.74
CA ILE A 329 -0.38 -0.57 3.00
C ILE A 329 -0.58 0.94 2.83
N MET A 330 -1.83 1.35 2.64
CA MET A 330 -2.20 2.73 2.36
C MET A 330 -2.41 3.51 3.66
N LEU A 331 -1.35 3.59 4.48
CA LEU A 331 -1.33 4.29 5.76
C LEU A 331 -0.76 5.70 5.58
N ALA A 332 -1.50 6.72 5.98
CA ALA A 332 -1.07 8.12 5.96
C ALA A 332 -1.57 8.87 7.20
N LEU A 333 -1.03 10.05 7.44
CA LEU A 333 -1.50 10.94 8.50
C LEU A 333 -2.69 11.75 7.99
N VAL A 334 -3.80 11.67 8.71
CA VAL A 334 -4.99 12.51 8.54
C VAL A 334 -5.10 13.39 9.79
N ASN A 335 -4.84 14.69 9.66
CA ASN A 335 -4.80 15.62 10.79
C ASN A 335 -3.88 15.15 11.93
N GLY A 336 -2.71 14.62 11.59
CA GLY A 336 -1.71 14.11 12.55
C GLY A 336 -1.99 12.72 13.12
N ILE A 337 -3.10 12.07 12.74
CA ILE A 337 -3.47 10.73 13.22
C ILE A 337 -3.21 9.71 12.10
N PRO A 338 -2.46 8.62 12.36
CA PRO A 338 -2.21 7.58 11.37
C PRO A 338 -3.49 6.79 11.08
N LYS A 339 -3.88 6.72 9.82
CA LYS A 339 -5.08 6.00 9.36
C LYS A 339 -4.77 5.19 8.10
N VAL A 340 -5.24 3.95 8.05
CA VAL A 340 -5.26 3.15 6.82
C VAL A 340 -6.48 3.62 6.02
N LEU A 341 -6.24 4.05 4.79
CA LEU A 341 -7.25 4.66 3.93
C LEU A 341 -7.51 3.79 2.71
N THR A 342 -8.73 3.78 2.23
CA THR A 342 -9.09 3.28 0.90
C THR A 342 -8.66 4.27 -0.17
N LEU A 343 -8.65 3.84 -1.45
CA LEU A 343 -8.34 4.75 -2.56
C LEU A 343 -9.30 5.95 -2.59
N LYS A 344 -10.59 5.70 -2.39
CA LYS A 344 -11.62 6.74 -2.38
C LYS A 344 -11.37 7.74 -1.25
N GLU A 345 -11.16 7.28 -0.03
CA GLU A 345 -10.86 8.15 1.11
C GLU A 345 -9.62 9.02 0.89
N MET A 346 -8.56 8.49 0.24
CA MET A 346 -7.37 9.29 -0.08
C MET A 346 -7.69 10.42 -1.07
N LEU A 347 -8.51 10.14 -2.09
CA LEU A 347 -8.93 11.16 -3.05
C LEU A 347 -9.83 12.21 -2.39
N GLU A 348 -10.77 11.79 -1.56
CA GLU A 348 -11.66 12.70 -0.79
C GLU A 348 -10.84 13.63 0.11
N GLN A 349 -9.92 13.10 0.91
CA GLN A 349 -9.06 13.90 1.78
C GLN A 349 -8.21 14.92 0.99
N TYR A 350 -7.72 14.53 -0.18
CA TYR A 350 -6.99 15.44 -1.05
C TYR A 350 -7.88 16.53 -1.66
N ILE A 351 -9.08 16.17 -2.12
CA ILE A 351 -10.06 17.13 -2.68
C ILE A 351 -10.49 18.15 -1.62
N ASP A 352 -10.84 17.68 -0.42
CA ASP A 352 -11.20 18.55 0.71
C ASP A 352 -10.07 19.53 1.06
N PHE A 353 -8.85 19.05 1.04
CA PHE A 353 -7.68 19.90 1.24
C PHE A 353 -7.52 20.95 0.13
N GLN A 354 -7.73 20.59 -1.14
CA GLN A 354 -7.67 21.55 -2.24
C GLN A 354 -8.78 22.60 -2.15
N VAL A 355 -9.98 22.22 -1.71
CA VAL A 355 -11.07 23.16 -1.43
C VAL A 355 -10.65 24.19 -0.37
N ASP A 356 -9.97 23.76 0.70
CA ASP A 356 -9.45 24.68 1.72
C ASP A 356 -8.36 25.61 1.15
N VAL A 357 -7.41 25.05 0.40
CA VAL A 357 -6.32 25.82 -0.26
C VAL A 357 -6.89 26.91 -1.18
N ILE A 358 -7.83 26.56 -2.07
CA ILE A 358 -8.47 27.51 -2.99
C ILE A 358 -9.28 28.57 -2.21
N THR A 359 -10.03 28.15 -1.21
CA THR A 359 -10.81 29.06 -0.36
C THR A 359 -9.91 30.08 0.35
N ARG A 360 -8.81 29.63 0.96
CA ARG A 360 -7.84 30.51 1.63
C ARG A 360 -7.16 31.47 0.64
N ARG A 361 -6.73 30.95 -0.52
CA ARG A 361 -6.14 31.76 -1.60
C ARG A 361 -7.09 32.84 -2.05
N THR A 362 -8.34 32.50 -2.32
CA THR A 362 -9.37 33.41 -2.78
C THR A 362 -9.67 34.47 -1.74
N LYS A 363 -9.75 34.11 -0.45
CA LYS A 363 -9.90 35.08 0.65
C LYS A 363 -8.72 36.04 0.75
N PHE A 364 -7.49 35.55 0.58
CA PHE A 364 -6.30 36.39 0.58
C PHE A 364 -6.32 37.38 -0.59
N ASP A 365 -6.63 36.91 -1.80
CA ASP A 365 -6.69 37.76 -2.99
C ASP A 365 -7.84 38.75 -2.91
N LEU A 366 -8.99 38.35 -2.33
CA LEU A 366 -10.13 39.22 -2.07
C LEU A 366 -9.77 40.34 -1.08
N ASN A 367 -9.11 40.01 0.03
CA ASN A 367 -8.70 41.02 1.01
C ASN A 367 -7.74 42.03 0.38
N LYS A 368 -6.76 41.58 -0.39
CA LYS A 368 -5.84 42.47 -1.11
C LYS A 368 -6.55 43.32 -2.16
N ALA A 369 -7.52 42.78 -2.87
CA ALA A 369 -8.32 43.55 -3.83
C ALA A 369 -9.15 44.59 -3.13
N LYS A 370 -9.78 44.28 -2.00
CA LYS A 370 -10.56 45.26 -1.19
C LYS A 370 -9.68 46.35 -0.58
N GLU A 371 -8.47 45.99 -0.11
CA GLU A 371 -7.51 47.00 0.36
C GLU A 371 -7.12 47.97 -0.77
N ARG A 372 -6.89 47.46 -1.98
CA ARG A 372 -6.56 48.27 -3.14
C ARG A 372 -7.74 49.12 -3.62
N GLU A 373 -8.93 48.54 -3.69
CA GLU A 373 -10.19 49.26 -3.98
C GLU A 373 -10.40 50.40 -3.04
N HIS A 374 -10.23 50.18 -1.73
CA HIS A 374 -10.38 51.20 -0.70
C HIS A 374 -9.46 52.41 -0.94
N ILE A 375 -8.18 52.13 -1.29
CA ILE A 375 -7.23 53.20 -1.62
C ILE A 375 -7.64 53.93 -2.89
N LEU A 376 -8.04 53.22 -3.95
CA LEU A 376 -8.44 53.82 -5.22
C LEU A 376 -9.70 54.69 -5.08
N LYS A 377 -10.70 54.26 -4.30
CA LYS A 377 -11.89 55.07 -4.00
C LYS A 377 -11.52 56.41 -3.32
N GLY A 378 -10.57 56.39 -2.40
CA GLY A 378 -10.03 57.60 -1.80
C GLY A 378 -9.32 58.52 -2.79
N LEU A 379 -8.52 57.91 -3.71
CA LEU A 379 -7.82 58.66 -4.77
C LEU A 379 -8.82 59.33 -5.77
N VAL A 380 -9.90 58.63 -6.13
CA VAL A 380 -10.95 59.19 -7.00
C VAL A 380 -11.60 60.42 -6.33
N ILE A 381 -11.97 60.31 -5.04
CA ILE A 381 -12.52 61.46 -4.27
C ILE A 381 -11.55 62.65 -4.27
N ALA A 382 -10.25 62.38 -4.08
CA ALA A 382 -9.22 63.43 -4.10
C ALA A 382 -9.03 64.06 -5.47
N LEU A 383 -9.10 63.30 -6.54
CA LEU A 383 -8.98 63.77 -7.93
C LEU A 383 -10.21 64.56 -8.38
N ASP A 384 -11.39 64.20 -7.91
CA ASP A 384 -12.61 64.95 -8.17
C ASP A 384 -12.65 66.34 -7.44
N ASN A 385 -11.86 66.46 -6.36
CA ASN A 385 -11.77 67.69 -5.56
C ASN A 385 -10.32 68.19 -5.49
N ILE A 386 -9.59 68.13 -6.59
CA ILE A 386 -8.14 68.30 -6.62
C ILE A 386 -7.68 69.67 -6.11
N ASP A 387 -8.37 70.73 -6.48
CA ASP A 387 -8.04 72.14 -6.08
C ASP A 387 -8.10 72.29 -4.55
N GLU A 388 -9.13 71.73 -3.93
CA GLU A 388 -9.31 71.78 -2.49
C GLU A 388 -8.31 70.94 -1.72
N VAL A 389 -7.95 69.74 -2.29
CA VAL A 389 -6.90 68.88 -1.75
C VAL A 389 -5.55 69.63 -1.79
N ILE A 390 -5.22 70.28 -2.90
CA ILE A 390 -3.99 71.06 -3.03
C ILE A 390 -3.97 72.23 -2.02
N GLU A 391 -5.08 72.89 -1.84
CA GLU A 391 -5.19 73.99 -0.87
C GLU A 391 -4.98 73.53 0.57
N ILE A 392 -5.59 72.37 0.95
CA ILE A 392 -5.40 71.77 2.26
C ILE A 392 -3.91 71.38 2.44
N MET A 393 -3.29 70.77 1.43
CA MET A 393 -1.87 70.35 1.49
C MET A 393 -0.94 71.58 1.66
N LYS A 394 -1.19 72.68 0.94
CA LYS A 394 -0.38 73.93 1.01
C LYS A 394 -0.55 74.69 2.32
N THR A 395 -1.75 74.69 2.91
CA THR A 395 -2.06 75.48 4.11
C THR A 395 -1.81 74.70 5.41
N SER A 396 -1.52 73.39 5.36
CA SER A 396 -1.23 72.58 6.51
C SER A 396 0.26 72.70 6.92
N LYS A 397 0.52 72.76 8.22
CA LYS A 397 1.88 72.93 8.78
C LYS A 397 2.79 71.64 8.60
N ASN A 398 2.17 70.48 8.56
CA ASN A 398 2.85 69.21 8.43
C ASN A 398 1.91 68.15 7.85
N ILE A 399 2.45 67.00 7.45
CA ILE A 399 1.70 65.89 6.85
C ILE A 399 0.60 65.32 7.79
N PRO A 400 0.82 65.13 9.09
CA PRO A 400 -0.22 64.70 10.01
C PRO A 400 -1.43 65.63 10.08
N GLU A 401 -1.20 66.93 10.11
CA GLU A 401 -2.28 67.92 10.05
C GLU A 401 -3.06 67.91 8.72
N ALA A 402 -2.34 67.78 7.62
CA ALA A 402 -2.95 67.67 6.30
C ALA A 402 -3.85 66.41 6.22
N LYS A 403 -3.39 65.26 6.70
CA LYS A 403 -4.18 64.04 6.77
C LYS A 403 -5.45 64.21 7.62
N GLN A 404 -5.33 64.81 8.80
CA GLN A 404 -6.48 65.06 9.66
C GLN A 404 -7.51 65.94 8.99
N ARG A 405 -7.10 66.99 8.30
CA ARG A 405 -7.99 67.89 7.56
C ARG A 405 -8.64 67.23 6.37
N LEU A 406 -7.90 66.36 5.61
CA LEU A 406 -8.45 65.58 4.52
C LEU A 406 -9.50 64.59 5.02
N ASN A 407 -9.24 63.91 6.14
CA ASN A 407 -10.21 63.00 6.77
C ASN A 407 -11.49 63.72 7.18
N GLN A 408 -11.36 64.88 7.85
CA GLN A 408 -12.49 65.63 8.30
C GLN A 408 -13.31 66.20 7.14
N ARG A 409 -12.67 66.65 6.06
CA ARG A 409 -13.30 67.29 4.93
C ARG A 409 -14.03 66.35 4.00
N PHE A 410 -13.38 65.23 3.66
CA PHE A 410 -13.85 64.28 2.64
C PHE A 410 -14.35 62.94 3.21
N GLY A 411 -14.34 62.78 4.52
CA GLY A 411 -14.72 61.51 5.16
C GLY A 411 -13.78 60.35 4.85
N LEU A 412 -12.50 60.65 4.58
CA LEU A 412 -11.49 59.64 4.23
C LEU A 412 -10.98 58.92 5.47
N THR A 413 -10.50 57.68 5.25
CA THR A 413 -9.77 56.95 6.29
C THR A 413 -8.31 57.38 6.36
N ASP A 414 -7.63 57.08 7.47
CA ASP A 414 -6.21 57.41 7.64
C ASP A 414 -5.33 56.83 6.54
N ILE A 415 -5.66 55.60 6.08
CA ILE A 415 -4.96 54.91 4.99
C ILE A 415 -5.16 55.68 3.67
N GLN A 416 -6.37 56.08 3.36
CA GLN A 416 -6.68 56.89 2.15
C GLN A 416 -5.97 58.23 2.17
N ALA A 417 -6.05 58.93 3.29
CA ALA A 417 -5.40 60.23 3.46
C ALA A 417 -3.86 60.12 3.39
N ASP A 418 -3.28 59.04 3.87
CA ASP A 418 -1.85 58.76 3.74
C ASP A 418 -1.42 58.62 2.29
N HIS A 419 -2.16 57.82 1.51
CA HIS A 419 -1.89 57.64 0.08
C HIS A 419 -2.08 58.95 -0.71
N ILE A 420 -3.08 59.77 -0.37
CA ILE A 420 -3.29 61.08 -1.00
C ILE A 420 -2.16 62.04 -0.64
N ALA A 421 -1.78 62.13 0.63
CA ALA A 421 -0.72 63.06 1.08
C ALA A 421 0.65 62.72 0.49
N ASN A 422 0.91 61.44 0.15
CA ASN A 422 2.14 60.98 -0.48
C ASN A 422 2.04 60.92 -2.02
N MET A 423 0.95 61.39 -2.63
CA MET A 423 0.76 61.35 -4.08
C MET A 423 1.69 62.35 -4.78
N THR A 424 2.34 61.91 -5.85
CA THR A 424 3.19 62.79 -6.66
C THR A 424 2.37 63.67 -7.60
N LEU A 425 2.84 64.89 -7.87
CA LEU A 425 2.17 65.83 -8.77
C LEU A 425 1.93 65.28 -10.19
N GLY A 426 2.76 64.38 -10.67
CA GLY A 426 2.58 63.74 -11.97
C GLY A 426 1.30 62.90 -12.07
N ARG A 427 0.77 62.39 -10.94
CA ARG A 427 -0.51 61.64 -10.90
C ARG A 427 -1.77 62.48 -10.99
N LEU A 428 -1.62 63.79 -11.02
CA LEU A 428 -2.76 64.76 -11.16
C LEU A 428 -3.16 65.00 -12.61
N THR A 429 -2.48 64.41 -13.57
CA THR A 429 -2.82 64.58 -15.00
C THR A 429 -4.09 63.83 -15.38
N GLY A 430 -4.83 64.33 -16.38
CA GLY A 430 -6.08 63.71 -16.83
C GLY A 430 -5.91 62.27 -17.31
N MET A 431 -4.74 61.94 -17.88
CA MET A 431 -4.44 60.55 -18.30
C MET A 431 -4.28 59.61 -17.08
N GLU A 432 -3.65 60.07 -16.00
CA GLU A 432 -3.47 59.25 -14.80
C GLU A 432 -4.80 59.10 -14.03
N ARG A 433 -5.67 60.12 -14.04
CA ARG A 433 -7.04 60.02 -13.52
C ARG A 433 -7.82 58.91 -14.20
N GLN A 434 -7.78 58.82 -15.52
CA GLN A 434 -8.49 57.79 -16.28
C GLN A 434 -7.94 56.39 -15.92
N LYS A 435 -6.63 56.22 -15.79
CA LYS A 435 -6.03 54.94 -15.36
C LYS A 435 -6.48 54.50 -13.98
N ILE A 436 -6.66 55.42 -13.04
CA ILE A 436 -7.14 55.10 -11.68
C ILE A 436 -8.60 54.66 -11.73
N ILE A 437 -9.44 55.30 -12.53
CA ILE A 437 -10.84 54.92 -12.73
C ILE A 437 -10.93 53.53 -13.41
N ASP A 438 -10.14 53.31 -14.44
CA ASP A 438 -10.11 52.02 -15.15
C ASP A 438 -9.62 50.89 -14.22
N GLU A 439 -8.53 51.11 -13.42
CA GLU A 439 -8.04 50.18 -12.42
C GLU A 439 -9.11 49.89 -11.34
N LEU A 440 -9.86 50.90 -10.91
CA LEU A 440 -10.93 50.69 -9.93
C LEU A 440 -12.04 49.80 -10.50
N ALA A 441 -12.47 50.04 -11.74
CA ALA A 441 -13.47 49.21 -12.40
C ALA A 441 -13.00 47.75 -12.58
N GLU A 442 -11.75 47.54 -12.96
CA GLU A 442 -11.16 46.19 -13.07
C GLU A 442 -11.13 45.48 -11.71
N ILE A 443 -10.77 46.18 -10.65
CA ILE A 443 -10.72 45.61 -9.29
C ILE A 443 -12.13 45.32 -8.76
N GLU A 444 -13.12 46.12 -9.03
CA GLU A 444 -14.52 45.89 -8.62
C GLU A 444 -15.06 44.61 -9.32
N VAL A 445 -14.77 44.42 -10.62
CA VAL A 445 -15.11 43.16 -11.33
C VAL A 445 -14.41 41.96 -10.71
N LYS A 446 -13.12 42.11 -10.37
CA LYS A 446 -12.34 41.05 -9.72
C LYS A 446 -12.87 40.70 -8.32
N ILE A 447 -13.28 41.71 -7.53
CA ILE A 447 -13.88 41.49 -6.20
C ILE A 447 -15.17 40.69 -6.34
N ALA A 448 -16.05 41.10 -7.27
CA ALA A 448 -17.32 40.39 -7.52
C ALA A 448 -17.09 38.93 -7.93
N ASP A 449 -16.10 38.64 -8.78
CA ASP A 449 -15.74 37.30 -9.18
C ASP A 449 -15.19 36.47 -7.99
N LEU A 450 -14.30 37.06 -7.16
CA LEU A 450 -13.73 36.37 -5.99
C LEU A 450 -14.81 36.11 -4.91
N GLU A 451 -15.78 37.03 -4.74
CA GLU A 451 -16.90 36.81 -3.84
C GLU A 451 -17.84 35.70 -4.34
N ASP A 452 -18.09 35.62 -5.64
CA ASP A 452 -18.89 34.56 -6.24
C ASP A 452 -18.19 33.19 -6.10
N ILE A 453 -16.87 33.11 -6.29
CA ILE A 453 -16.09 31.88 -6.05
C ILE A 453 -16.26 31.40 -4.60
N LEU A 454 -16.22 32.32 -3.62
CA LEU A 454 -16.38 31.96 -2.19
C LEU A 454 -17.81 31.58 -1.84
N ALA A 455 -18.80 32.10 -2.53
CA ALA A 455 -20.23 31.81 -2.30
C ALA A 455 -20.66 30.47 -2.95
N ASN A 456 -19.99 30.04 -4.01
CA ASN A 456 -20.38 28.88 -4.81
C ASN A 456 -19.35 27.77 -4.76
N HIS A 457 -19.64 26.70 -3.99
CA HIS A 457 -18.77 25.55 -3.85
C HIS A 457 -18.44 24.87 -5.20
N GLN A 458 -19.39 24.83 -6.15
CA GLN A 458 -19.14 24.23 -7.46
C GLN A 458 -18.04 24.98 -8.23
N ARG A 459 -17.99 26.31 -8.14
CA ARG A 459 -16.91 27.08 -8.76
C ARG A 459 -15.53 26.75 -8.21
N ILE A 460 -15.44 26.46 -6.90
CA ILE A 460 -14.18 25.99 -6.30
C ILE A 460 -13.77 24.66 -6.89
N LEU A 461 -14.70 23.71 -7.05
CA LEU A 461 -14.44 22.42 -7.68
C LEU A 461 -14.02 22.58 -9.14
N ASP A 462 -14.66 23.45 -9.89
CA ASP A 462 -14.33 23.72 -11.29
C ASP A 462 -12.90 24.29 -11.44
N ILE A 463 -12.49 25.19 -10.53
CA ILE A 463 -11.12 25.73 -10.48
C ILE A 463 -10.11 24.61 -10.17
N ILE A 464 -10.42 23.69 -9.23
CA ILE A 464 -9.56 22.55 -8.95
C ILE A 464 -9.37 21.68 -10.19
N ILE A 465 -10.47 21.39 -10.92
CA ILE A 465 -10.43 20.61 -12.15
C ILE A 465 -9.55 21.28 -13.21
N GLU A 466 -9.75 22.57 -13.45
CA GLU A 466 -8.96 23.33 -14.43
C GLU A 466 -7.46 23.33 -14.09
N GLU A 467 -7.11 23.52 -12.81
CA GLU A 467 -5.72 23.52 -12.38
C GLU A 467 -5.04 22.15 -12.49
N VAL A 468 -5.74 21.06 -12.13
CA VAL A 468 -5.17 19.73 -12.25
C VAL A 468 -5.10 19.25 -13.71
N GLU A 469 -6.04 19.65 -14.56
CA GLU A 469 -6.00 19.40 -16.02
C GLU A 469 -4.80 20.12 -16.67
N ALA A 470 -4.53 21.36 -16.32
CA ALA A 470 -3.35 22.08 -16.79
C ALA A 470 -2.03 21.38 -16.37
N ILE A 471 -2.00 20.75 -15.19
CA ILE A 471 -0.86 19.95 -14.75
C ILE A 471 -0.79 18.63 -15.51
N GLN A 472 -1.93 17.98 -15.75
CA GLN A 472 -2.04 16.77 -16.53
C GLN A 472 -1.54 16.96 -17.97
N ASP A 473 -1.94 18.04 -18.63
CA ASP A 473 -1.51 18.35 -20.00
C ASP A 473 0.00 18.60 -20.09
N LYS A 474 0.58 19.18 -19.05
CA LYS A 474 2.01 19.54 -19.03
C LYS A 474 2.92 18.41 -18.63
N PHE A 475 2.50 17.53 -17.72
CA PHE A 475 3.34 16.52 -17.06
C PHE A 475 2.81 15.10 -17.20
N GLY A 476 1.60 14.92 -17.73
CA GLY A 476 1.02 13.60 -17.98
C GLY A 476 1.85 12.82 -18.99
N ASP A 477 1.99 11.54 -18.74
CA ASP A 477 2.66 10.59 -19.61
C ASP A 477 1.89 9.25 -19.64
N GLU A 478 2.25 8.39 -20.57
CA GLU A 478 1.65 7.07 -20.67
C GLU A 478 2.02 6.17 -19.49
N ARG A 479 1.14 5.21 -19.21
CA ARG A 479 1.39 4.17 -18.23
C ARG A 479 2.62 3.34 -18.62
N ARG A 480 3.53 3.13 -17.66
CA ARG A 480 4.73 2.31 -17.83
C ARG A 480 4.48 0.85 -17.47
N THR A 481 3.78 0.59 -16.36
CA THR A 481 3.50 -0.75 -15.85
C THR A 481 2.32 -1.36 -16.57
N GLN A 482 2.49 -2.53 -17.16
CA GLN A 482 1.41 -3.29 -17.80
C GLN A 482 0.59 -4.03 -16.73
N ILE A 483 -0.68 -4.28 -16.99
CA ILE A 483 -1.55 -5.08 -16.13
C ILE A 483 -2.11 -6.22 -16.99
N GLU A 484 -1.67 -7.43 -16.68
CA GLU A 484 -2.19 -8.63 -17.33
C GLU A 484 -3.38 -9.19 -16.55
N ASN A 485 -4.47 -9.42 -17.26
CA ASN A 485 -5.57 -10.21 -16.72
C ASN A 485 -5.16 -11.67 -16.81
N VAL A 486 -4.65 -12.19 -15.71
CA VAL A 486 -4.47 -13.63 -15.62
C VAL A 486 -5.88 -14.21 -15.50
N SER A 487 -6.30 -14.97 -16.50
CA SER A 487 -7.49 -15.80 -16.43
C SER A 487 -7.22 -16.94 -15.43
N GLY A 488 -7.66 -16.75 -14.21
CA GLY A 488 -7.23 -17.47 -13.02
C GLY A 488 -5.97 -16.80 -12.46
N GLU A 489 -5.98 -16.46 -11.19
CA GLU A 489 -4.75 -16.20 -10.45
C GLU A 489 -3.75 -17.26 -10.90
N VAL A 490 -2.51 -16.87 -11.27
CA VAL A 490 -1.42 -17.85 -11.26
C VAL A 490 -1.26 -18.15 -9.78
N ASP A 491 -2.07 -19.06 -9.34
CA ASP A 491 -1.97 -19.63 -8.02
C ASP A 491 -0.54 -20.18 -7.93
N ILE A 492 0.09 -20.00 -6.79
CA ILE A 492 1.31 -20.75 -6.47
C ILE A 492 1.13 -22.21 -6.86
N GLU A 493 -0.11 -22.65 -6.89
CA GLU A 493 -0.61 -23.93 -7.32
C GLU A 493 -0.23 -24.31 -8.78
N ASP A 494 -0.30 -23.35 -9.74
CA ASP A 494 0.06 -23.62 -11.16
C ASP A 494 1.58 -23.77 -11.38
N LEU A 495 2.38 -23.34 -10.42
CA LEU A 495 3.84 -23.48 -10.44
C LEU A 495 4.34 -24.76 -9.77
N ILE A 496 3.45 -25.46 -9.07
CA ILE A 496 3.78 -26.68 -8.37
C ILE A 496 3.49 -27.86 -9.31
N PRO A 497 4.48 -28.75 -9.57
CA PRO A 497 4.22 -29.91 -10.40
C PRO A 497 3.12 -30.77 -9.78
N VAL A 498 2.20 -31.25 -10.62
CA VAL A 498 1.19 -32.22 -10.22
C VAL A 498 1.89 -33.56 -9.98
N GLU A 499 2.11 -33.89 -8.71
CA GLU A 499 2.75 -35.10 -8.29
C GLU A 499 1.88 -35.88 -7.29
N GLU A 500 1.84 -37.20 -7.39
CA GLU A 500 1.21 -38.01 -6.37
C GLU A 500 2.13 -38.13 -5.15
N SER A 501 1.59 -37.79 -4.00
CA SER A 501 2.26 -37.85 -2.71
C SER A 501 1.52 -38.75 -1.73
N VAL A 502 2.26 -39.38 -0.83
CA VAL A 502 1.74 -40.10 0.33
C VAL A 502 1.82 -39.14 1.53
N VAL A 503 0.69 -38.84 2.09
CA VAL A 503 0.58 -38.07 3.36
C VAL A 503 0.45 -39.09 4.49
N THR A 504 1.31 -38.96 5.48
CA THR A 504 1.31 -39.80 6.68
C THR A 504 1.05 -38.92 7.89
N TYR A 505 0.07 -39.31 8.71
CA TYR A 505 -0.29 -38.66 9.96
C TYR A 505 -0.20 -39.65 11.12
N THR A 506 0.40 -39.25 12.26
CA THR A 506 0.55 -40.09 13.44
C THR A 506 -0.41 -39.65 14.56
N ASN A 507 -0.71 -40.57 15.47
CA ASN A 507 -1.55 -40.29 16.66
C ASN A 507 -0.96 -39.21 17.58
N ALA A 508 0.37 -39.03 17.60
CA ALA A 508 1.05 -37.96 18.32
C ALA A 508 1.02 -36.60 17.57
N GLY A 509 0.33 -36.53 16.43
CA GLY A 509 0.13 -35.28 15.66
C GLY A 509 1.25 -34.94 14.70
N TYR A 510 2.14 -35.84 14.33
CA TYR A 510 3.18 -35.59 13.33
C TYR A 510 2.65 -35.88 11.92
N ILE A 511 2.91 -34.96 11.00
CA ILE A 511 2.51 -35.07 9.60
C ILE A 511 3.68 -34.82 8.67
N LYS A 512 3.70 -35.56 7.55
CA LYS A 512 4.59 -35.32 6.42
C LYS A 512 3.96 -35.78 5.12
N ARG A 513 4.42 -35.21 4.01
CA ARG A 513 4.19 -35.76 2.66
C ARG A 513 5.47 -36.31 2.08
N MET A 514 5.34 -37.27 1.15
CA MET A 514 6.45 -37.87 0.45
C MET A 514 6.00 -38.28 -0.95
N PRO A 515 6.76 -38.02 -2.02
CA PRO A 515 6.40 -38.46 -3.36
C PRO A 515 6.19 -39.97 -3.42
N VAL A 516 5.17 -40.45 -4.15
CA VAL A 516 4.87 -41.87 -4.33
C VAL A 516 6.07 -42.59 -4.97
N SER A 517 6.83 -41.91 -5.81
CA SER A 517 8.05 -42.44 -6.45
C SER A 517 9.11 -42.94 -5.46
N GLU A 518 9.10 -42.45 -4.23
CA GLU A 518 9.97 -42.91 -3.15
C GLU A 518 9.58 -44.31 -2.60
N TYR A 519 8.31 -44.74 -2.82
CA TYR A 519 7.85 -46.08 -2.42
C TYR A 519 8.04 -47.06 -3.54
N LYS A 520 9.23 -47.75 -3.56
CA LYS A 520 9.52 -48.78 -4.55
C LYS A 520 8.75 -50.07 -4.22
N ALA A 521 8.08 -50.63 -5.21
CA ALA A 521 7.43 -51.94 -5.10
C ALA A 521 8.46 -53.02 -4.72
N GLN A 522 8.16 -53.80 -3.68
CA GLN A 522 9.02 -54.90 -3.22
C GLN A 522 8.58 -56.20 -3.84
N LYS A 523 9.58 -57.02 -4.22
CA LYS A 523 9.34 -58.40 -4.70
C LYS A 523 9.00 -59.32 -3.52
N ARG A 524 8.43 -60.50 -3.82
CA ARG A 524 8.15 -61.53 -2.81
C ARG A 524 9.45 -61.84 -1.99
N GLY A 525 9.31 -61.82 -0.65
CA GLY A 525 10.45 -62.01 0.30
C GLY A 525 11.17 -60.71 0.71
N GLY A 526 10.71 -59.54 0.28
CA GLY A 526 11.24 -58.25 0.76
C GLY A 526 10.92 -58.02 2.25
N ARG A 527 11.87 -57.39 2.98
CA ARG A 527 11.75 -57.11 4.44
C ARG A 527 10.84 -55.92 4.82
N GLY A 528 10.10 -55.38 3.87
CA GLY A 528 9.34 -54.13 4.10
C GLY A 528 10.25 -52.90 4.13
N VAL A 529 9.64 -51.69 4.12
CA VAL A 529 10.33 -50.39 4.21
C VAL A 529 9.72 -49.58 5.34
N THR A 530 10.55 -49.04 6.21
CA THR A 530 10.10 -48.12 7.25
C THR A 530 9.63 -46.81 6.59
N GLY A 531 8.35 -46.50 6.71
CA GLY A 531 7.77 -45.29 6.12
C GLY A 531 8.00 -44.05 6.97
N MET A 532 8.21 -44.18 8.28
CA MET A 532 8.37 -43.08 9.21
C MET A 532 9.12 -43.52 10.48
N LYS A 533 9.94 -42.61 11.04
CA LYS A 533 10.56 -42.84 12.35
C LYS A 533 9.57 -42.45 13.46
N GLN A 534 9.21 -43.42 14.30
CA GLN A 534 8.22 -43.23 15.39
C GLN A 534 8.92 -43.13 16.76
N ARG A 535 8.19 -42.58 17.76
CA ARG A 535 8.50 -42.72 19.20
C ARG A 535 7.95 -44.08 19.68
N GLU A 536 8.39 -44.51 20.88
CA GLU A 536 7.97 -45.82 21.44
C GLU A 536 6.45 -45.94 21.61
N ASP A 537 5.73 -44.81 21.84
CA ASP A 537 4.28 -44.76 22.05
C ASP A 537 3.50 -44.14 20.89
N ASP A 538 4.13 -43.92 19.70
CA ASP A 538 3.47 -43.28 18.56
C ASP A 538 3.23 -44.32 17.44
N TYR A 539 2.13 -44.19 16.72
CA TYR A 539 1.78 -45.04 15.60
C TYR A 539 1.17 -44.21 14.45
N ILE A 540 1.23 -44.73 13.24
CA ILE A 540 0.58 -44.11 12.09
C ILE A 540 -0.91 -44.32 12.22
N ASP A 541 -1.64 -43.21 12.32
CA ASP A 541 -3.10 -43.20 12.45
C ASP A 541 -3.75 -43.17 11.08
N GLU A 542 -3.28 -42.27 10.18
CA GLU A 542 -3.77 -42.18 8.81
C GLU A 542 -2.65 -42.11 7.78
N LEU A 543 -2.89 -42.78 6.64
CA LEU A 543 -2.05 -42.74 5.47
C LEU A 543 -2.94 -42.60 4.24
N GLN A 544 -2.73 -41.50 3.48
CA GLN A 544 -3.52 -41.22 2.28
C GLN A 544 -2.61 -40.88 1.10
N THR A 545 -2.96 -41.34 -0.09
CA THR A 545 -2.36 -40.88 -1.35
C THR A 545 -3.18 -39.72 -1.87
N CYS A 546 -2.53 -38.62 -2.21
CA CYS A 546 -3.18 -37.41 -2.73
C CYS A 546 -2.30 -36.75 -3.79
N SER A 547 -2.93 -36.03 -4.72
CA SER A 547 -2.22 -35.14 -5.61
C SER A 547 -1.66 -33.93 -4.81
N SER A 548 -0.54 -33.37 -5.25
CA SER A 548 -0.01 -32.12 -4.68
C SER A 548 -1.06 -31.02 -4.60
N HIS A 549 -2.04 -30.99 -5.50
CA HIS A 549 -3.09 -29.98 -5.59
C HIS A 549 -4.37 -30.29 -4.81
N ASP A 550 -4.50 -31.51 -4.24
CA ASP A 550 -5.67 -31.87 -3.45
C ASP A 550 -5.79 -31.03 -2.18
N ASN A 551 -7.03 -30.72 -1.80
CA ASN A 551 -7.32 -30.12 -0.51
C ASN A 551 -7.36 -31.21 0.55
N ILE A 552 -6.71 -30.99 1.67
CA ILE A 552 -6.76 -31.85 2.85
C ILE A 552 -7.53 -31.14 3.93
N LEU A 553 -8.64 -31.73 4.31
CA LEU A 553 -9.52 -31.24 5.38
C LEU A 553 -9.17 -31.97 6.67
N PHE A 554 -8.79 -31.23 7.68
CA PHE A 554 -8.51 -31.71 9.03
C PHE A 554 -9.69 -31.38 9.93
N ILE A 555 -10.28 -32.37 10.53
CA ILE A 555 -11.42 -32.21 11.44
C ILE A 555 -10.95 -32.52 12.85
N SER A 556 -11.13 -31.58 13.76
CA SER A 556 -10.70 -31.75 15.15
C SER A 556 -11.76 -32.46 16.00
N ASN A 557 -11.35 -33.01 17.15
CA ASN A 557 -12.24 -33.59 18.14
C ASN A 557 -13.29 -32.58 18.66
N LYS A 558 -12.99 -31.28 18.58
CA LYS A 558 -13.90 -30.18 18.96
C LYS A 558 -14.85 -29.73 17.83
N GLY A 559 -14.88 -30.44 16.71
CA GLY A 559 -15.78 -30.15 15.61
C GLY A 559 -15.41 -28.94 14.75
N ILE A 560 -14.14 -28.56 14.78
CA ILE A 560 -13.58 -27.49 13.93
C ILE A 560 -12.88 -28.11 12.74
N MET A 561 -13.09 -27.55 11.56
CA MET A 561 -12.44 -27.98 10.32
C MET A 561 -11.39 -26.97 9.90
N TYR A 562 -10.21 -27.46 9.54
CA TYR A 562 -9.11 -26.72 8.93
C TYR A 562 -8.86 -27.26 7.54
N LYS A 563 -8.28 -26.44 6.67
CA LYS A 563 -7.98 -26.80 5.28
C LYS A 563 -6.56 -26.39 4.91
N LEU A 564 -5.79 -27.31 4.36
CA LEU A 564 -4.50 -27.06 3.70
C LEU A 564 -4.49 -27.74 2.33
N LYS A 565 -3.68 -27.22 1.41
CA LYS A 565 -3.33 -27.92 0.19
C LYS A 565 -2.26 -28.97 0.47
N CYS A 566 -2.26 -30.08 -0.27
CA CYS A 566 -1.27 -31.14 -0.06
C CYS A 566 0.18 -30.62 -0.20
N TYR A 567 0.44 -29.69 -1.13
CA TYR A 567 1.76 -29.08 -1.31
C TYR A 567 2.20 -28.18 -0.13
N GLU A 568 1.29 -27.70 0.70
CA GLU A 568 1.61 -26.91 1.90
C GLU A 568 2.13 -27.78 3.04
N LEU A 569 1.92 -29.10 2.96
CA LEU A 569 2.46 -30.03 3.93
C LEU A 569 3.97 -30.20 3.75
N PRO A 570 4.74 -30.26 4.85
CA PRO A 570 6.19 -30.37 4.79
C PRO A 570 6.60 -31.70 4.15
N GLU A 571 7.53 -31.63 3.20
CA GLU A 571 8.13 -32.79 2.59
C GLU A 571 9.14 -33.45 3.55
N GLY A 572 9.08 -34.74 3.66
CA GLY A 572 9.93 -35.49 4.56
C GLY A 572 10.55 -36.74 3.91
N SER A 573 11.79 -37.07 4.28
CA SER A 573 12.40 -38.33 3.88
C SER A 573 11.78 -39.54 4.59
N LYS A 574 12.01 -40.75 4.11
CA LYS A 574 11.53 -42.02 4.73
C LYS A 574 11.84 -42.11 6.21
N ALA A 575 13.02 -41.67 6.62
CA ALA A 575 13.48 -41.76 8.02
C ALA A 575 13.04 -40.55 8.88
N SER A 576 12.44 -39.50 8.30
CA SER A 576 12.01 -38.31 9.05
C SER A 576 10.73 -38.56 9.82
N ARG A 577 10.58 -37.89 10.97
CA ARG A 577 9.36 -37.91 11.78
C ARG A 577 8.27 -36.99 11.21
N GLY A 578 8.60 -36.03 10.35
CA GLY A 578 7.71 -34.98 9.92
C GLY A 578 7.60 -33.83 10.92
N THR A 579 6.63 -32.95 10.70
CA THR A 579 6.35 -31.74 11.49
C THR A 579 5.10 -31.94 12.33
N ASN A 580 5.06 -31.40 13.54
CA ASN A 580 3.85 -31.48 14.36
C ASN A 580 2.78 -30.55 13.74
N ILE A 581 1.56 -31.07 13.64
CA ILE A 581 0.42 -30.39 13.00
C ILE A 581 0.06 -29.04 13.65
N VAL A 582 0.35 -28.86 14.95
CA VAL A 582 0.15 -27.61 15.66
C VAL A 582 1.00 -26.45 15.11
N ASN A 583 2.08 -26.76 14.37
CA ASN A 583 2.90 -25.75 13.70
C ASN A 583 2.32 -25.33 12.34
N LEU A 584 1.32 -26.05 11.84
CA LEU A 584 0.70 -25.81 10.53
C LEU A 584 -0.72 -25.26 10.68
N LEU A 585 -1.44 -25.65 11.75
CA LEU A 585 -2.82 -25.26 12.02
C LEU A 585 -2.91 -24.52 13.36
N GLU A 586 -3.78 -23.54 13.43
CA GLU A 586 -4.07 -22.75 14.65
C GLU A 586 -5.01 -23.55 15.57
N LEU A 587 -4.53 -24.65 16.15
CA LEU A 587 -5.33 -25.50 17.04
C LEU A 587 -5.50 -24.84 18.42
N GLY A 588 -6.69 -24.93 18.98
CA GLY A 588 -6.99 -24.50 20.34
C GLY A 588 -6.41 -25.43 21.41
N GLU A 589 -6.43 -24.97 22.66
CA GLU A 589 -5.95 -25.76 23.80
C GLU A 589 -6.73 -27.09 23.95
N GLY A 590 -5.99 -28.21 24.00
CA GLY A 590 -6.57 -29.56 24.09
C GLY A 590 -7.24 -30.05 22.79
N GLU A 591 -7.10 -29.36 21.68
CA GLU A 591 -7.65 -29.73 20.40
C GLU A 591 -6.71 -30.73 19.69
N LYS A 592 -7.29 -31.82 19.13
CA LYS A 592 -6.58 -32.85 18.39
C LYS A 592 -7.32 -33.13 17.09
N ILE A 593 -6.59 -33.53 16.05
CA ILE A 593 -7.23 -33.94 14.79
C ILE A 593 -7.83 -35.34 14.97
N ALA A 594 -9.12 -35.45 14.67
CA ALA A 594 -9.90 -36.67 14.75
C ALA A 594 -10.02 -37.38 13.39
N ALA A 595 -9.89 -36.65 12.27
CA ALA A 595 -9.92 -37.23 10.93
C ALA A 595 -9.25 -36.31 9.91
N MET A 596 -8.71 -36.93 8.84
CA MET A 596 -8.13 -36.27 7.68
C MET A 596 -8.87 -36.74 6.42
N ILE A 597 -9.37 -35.82 5.61
CA ILE A 597 -10.12 -36.12 4.39
C ILE A 597 -9.49 -35.39 3.22
N LYS A 598 -9.20 -36.11 2.13
CA LYS A 598 -8.75 -35.50 0.88
C LYS A 598 -9.94 -35.20 -0.05
N THR A 599 -9.84 -34.11 -0.78
CA THR A 599 -10.75 -33.80 -1.89
C THR A 599 -10.06 -32.97 -2.95
N ALA A 600 -10.25 -33.34 -4.21
CA ALA A 600 -9.77 -32.51 -5.31
C ALA A 600 -10.60 -31.22 -5.41
N ASP A 601 -11.95 -31.38 -5.36
CA ASP A 601 -12.92 -30.32 -5.55
C ASP A 601 -14.05 -30.37 -4.52
N PHE A 602 -14.76 -29.26 -4.40
CA PHE A 602 -15.98 -29.13 -3.56
C PHE A 602 -17.24 -29.25 -4.42
N ASP A 603 -17.40 -30.38 -5.11
CA ASP A 603 -18.51 -30.60 -6.03
C ASP A 603 -19.81 -30.95 -5.31
N GLU A 604 -20.93 -30.75 -6.01
CA GLU A 604 -22.23 -31.22 -5.59
C GLU A 604 -22.30 -32.78 -5.60
N GLY A 605 -23.10 -33.33 -4.72
CA GLY A 605 -23.27 -34.79 -4.59
C GLY A 605 -22.27 -35.48 -3.67
N LYS A 606 -21.30 -34.74 -3.11
CA LYS A 606 -20.38 -35.23 -2.05
C LYS A 606 -20.81 -34.67 -0.71
N TYR A 607 -20.76 -35.53 0.32
CA TYR A 607 -21.16 -35.17 1.67
C TYR A 607 -20.08 -35.55 2.68
N ILE A 608 -20.10 -34.89 3.83
CA ILE A 608 -19.35 -35.28 5.00
C ILE A 608 -20.32 -35.77 6.07
N VAL A 609 -20.18 -37.05 6.45
CA VAL A 609 -20.89 -37.66 7.56
C VAL A 609 -19.98 -37.63 8.79
N MET A 610 -20.50 -37.08 9.88
CA MET A 610 -19.82 -36.97 11.17
C MET A 610 -20.63 -37.69 12.25
N VAL A 611 -19.94 -38.39 13.13
CA VAL A 611 -20.53 -39.07 14.28
C VAL A 611 -19.82 -38.62 15.54
N THR A 612 -20.59 -38.28 16.58
CA THR A 612 -20.05 -37.89 17.89
C THR A 612 -19.99 -39.06 18.87
N LYS A 613 -19.19 -38.91 19.92
CA LYS A 613 -19.10 -39.91 21.01
C LYS A 613 -20.45 -40.21 21.70
N ASN A 614 -21.30 -39.17 21.80
CA ASN A 614 -22.62 -39.31 22.38
C ASN A 614 -23.69 -39.86 21.38
N GLY A 615 -23.22 -40.37 20.22
CA GLY A 615 -24.07 -41.07 19.25
C GLY A 615 -24.96 -40.17 18.40
N LYS A 616 -24.59 -38.90 18.21
CA LYS A 616 -25.21 -38.04 17.19
C LYS A 616 -24.56 -38.24 15.84
N ILE A 617 -25.36 -38.24 14.78
CA ILE A 617 -24.91 -38.34 13.39
C ILE A 617 -25.38 -37.14 12.60
N LYS A 618 -24.57 -36.68 11.68
CA LYS A 618 -24.85 -35.53 10.84
C LYS A 618 -24.34 -35.76 9.42
N ARG A 619 -25.11 -35.36 8.42
CA ARG A 619 -24.70 -35.29 7.01
C ARG A 619 -24.76 -33.86 6.54
N THR A 620 -23.67 -33.36 5.94
CA THR A 620 -23.55 -31.99 5.44
C THR A 620 -22.93 -32.00 4.03
N PRO A 621 -23.49 -31.26 3.05
CA PRO A 621 -22.90 -31.17 1.71
C PRO A 621 -21.45 -30.63 1.77
N LEU A 622 -20.56 -31.23 1.00
CA LEU A 622 -19.13 -30.82 0.94
C LEU A 622 -18.97 -29.37 0.49
N THR A 623 -19.87 -28.89 -0.37
CA THR A 623 -19.92 -27.49 -0.84
C THR A 623 -19.98 -26.46 0.29
N SER A 624 -20.55 -26.82 1.44
CA SER A 624 -20.64 -25.98 2.63
C SER A 624 -19.27 -25.66 3.26
N TYR A 625 -18.22 -26.40 2.91
CA TYR A 625 -16.86 -26.30 3.44
C TYR A 625 -15.85 -25.73 2.43
N ARG A 626 -16.30 -25.15 1.32
CA ARG A 626 -15.43 -24.54 0.31
C ARG A 626 -14.55 -23.44 0.89
N ASN A 627 -15.09 -22.59 1.76
CA ASN A 627 -14.43 -21.42 2.33
C ASN A 627 -14.04 -21.63 3.81
N VAL A 628 -13.01 -22.43 4.05
CA VAL A 628 -12.43 -22.61 5.39
C VAL A 628 -11.34 -21.53 5.61
N ARG A 629 -11.43 -20.79 6.72
CA ARG A 629 -10.44 -19.78 7.12
C ARG A 629 -9.27 -20.43 7.86
N LYS A 630 -8.11 -19.73 7.97
CA LYS A 630 -6.92 -20.22 8.69
C LYS A 630 -7.20 -20.57 10.15
N ASN A 631 -8.03 -19.80 10.82
CA ASN A 631 -8.48 -20.04 12.20
C ASN A 631 -9.55 -21.12 12.35
N GLY A 632 -9.79 -21.87 11.28
CA GLY A 632 -10.77 -22.95 11.27
C GLY A 632 -12.21 -22.49 11.00
N LEU A 633 -13.08 -23.48 10.83
CA LEU A 633 -14.51 -23.33 10.56
C LEU A 633 -15.30 -24.36 11.38
N ILE A 634 -16.34 -23.94 12.07
CA ILE A 634 -17.22 -24.88 12.78
C ILE A 634 -17.86 -25.84 11.76
N ALA A 635 -17.53 -27.12 11.89
CA ALA A 635 -18.02 -28.19 11.02
C ALA A 635 -19.27 -28.87 11.61
N ILE A 636 -19.39 -28.92 12.92
CA ILE A 636 -20.55 -29.45 13.67
C ILE A 636 -20.65 -28.72 15.01
N GLY A 637 -21.85 -28.41 15.46
CA GLY A 637 -22.13 -28.02 16.84
C GLY A 637 -22.03 -29.23 17.76
N LEU A 638 -21.23 -29.15 18.80
CA LEU A 638 -21.13 -30.19 19.83
C LEU A 638 -21.85 -29.75 21.09
N ASP A 639 -22.40 -30.72 21.80
CA ASP A 639 -22.95 -30.50 23.15
C ASP A 639 -21.77 -30.43 24.15
N GLU A 640 -22.02 -29.94 25.35
CA GLU A 640 -20.99 -29.82 26.39
C GLU A 640 -20.45 -31.22 26.76
N GLY A 641 -19.13 -31.38 26.65
CA GLY A 641 -18.45 -32.65 26.89
C GLY A 641 -18.53 -33.70 25.79
N ASP A 642 -19.14 -33.40 24.62
CA ASP A 642 -19.15 -34.30 23.47
C ASP A 642 -17.96 -34.04 22.55
N GLU A 643 -17.52 -35.07 21.85
CA GLU A 643 -16.39 -35.03 20.91
C GLU A 643 -16.73 -35.78 19.63
N ILE A 644 -16.05 -35.47 18.55
CA ILE A 644 -16.14 -36.24 17.31
C ILE A 644 -15.51 -37.62 17.50
N ALA A 645 -16.24 -38.66 17.15
CA ALA A 645 -15.80 -40.06 17.16
C ALA A 645 -15.32 -40.51 15.77
N GLY A 646 -15.86 -39.96 14.70
CA GLY A 646 -15.43 -40.30 13.35
C GLY A 646 -16.07 -39.45 12.28
N VAL A 647 -15.36 -39.31 11.17
CA VAL A 647 -15.77 -38.54 10.00
C VAL A 647 -15.43 -39.31 8.74
N ARG A 648 -16.36 -39.32 7.76
CA ARG A 648 -16.15 -39.93 6.44
C ARG A 648 -16.79 -39.10 5.35
N MET A 649 -16.18 -39.10 4.19
CA MET A 649 -16.78 -38.54 2.97
C MET A 649 -17.66 -39.60 2.32
N THR A 650 -18.86 -39.21 1.88
CA THR A 650 -19.88 -40.08 1.24
C THR A 650 -20.37 -39.45 -0.06
N PHE A 651 -21.02 -40.23 -0.90
CA PHE A 651 -21.37 -39.86 -2.28
C PHE A 651 -22.88 -39.89 -2.56
N GLY A 652 -23.72 -39.86 -1.52
CA GLY A 652 -25.17 -39.73 -1.65
C GLY A 652 -25.94 -41.06 -1.60
N ASP A 653 -25.28 -42.18 -1.82
CA ASP A 653 -25.86 -43.54 -1.88
C ASP A 653 -25.19 -44.57 -0.96
N ASN A 654 -24.31 -44.11 -0.09
CA ASN A 654 -23.54 -44.96 0.80
C ASN A 654 -24.35 -45.47 1.99
N GLU A 655 -23.94 -46.63 2.52
CA GLU A 655 -24.43 -47.15 3.79
C GLU A 655 -23.40 -46.89 4.89
N VAL A 656 -23.84 -46.34 6.02
CA VAL A 656 -23.02 -46.00 7.17
C VAL A 656 -23.29 -47.01 8.30
N ILE A 657 -22.26 -47.64 8.81
CA ILE A 657 -22.36 -48.52 9.98
C ILE A 657 -21.75 -47.77 11.18
N VAL A 658 -22.59 -47.57 12.21
CA VAL A 658 -22.18 -46.98 13.49
C VAL A 658 -22.19 -48.08 14.55
N ALA A 659 -21.04 -48.33 15.15
CA ALA A 659 -20.85 -49.31 16.24
C ALA A 659 -20.56 -48.54 17.56
N THR A 660 -21.15 -49.01 18.67
CA THR A 660 -20.94 -48.43 19.99
C THR A 660 -19.89 -49.25 20.78
N HIS A 661 -19.29 -48.61 21.79
CA HIS A 661 -18.37 -49.27 22.71
C HIS A 661 -18.97 -50.50 23.39
N ASN A 662 -20.28 -50.54 23.62
CA ASN A 662 -20.98 -51.65 24.28
C ASN A 662 -21.40 -52.76 23.30
N GLY A 663 -20.85 -52.77 22.08
CA GLY A 663 -21.07 -53.83 21.10
C GLY A 663 -22.36 -53.73 20.30
N TYR A 664 -23.10 -52.66 20.36
CA TYR A 664 -24.26 -52.43 19.50
C TYR A 664 -23.80 -51.78 18.19
N ALA A 665 -24.41 -52.19 17.06
CA ALA A 665 -24.16 -51.61 15.76
C ALA A 665 -25.49 -51.37 15.02
N ILE A 666 -25.52 -50.29 14.22
CA ILE A 666 -26.63 -49.97 13.33
C ILE A 666 -26.09 -49.65 11.95
N ARG A 667 -26.77 -50.14 10.92
CA ARG A 667 -26.54 -49.83 9.52
C ARG A 667 -27.62 -48.86 9.05
N ILE A 668 -27.24 -47.71 8.55
CA ILE A 668 -28.13 -46.62 8.14
C ILE A 668 -27.79 -46.27 6.69
N ARG A 669 -28.81 -46.13 5.84
CA ARG A 669 -28.59 -45.56 4.52
C ARG A 669 -28.29 -44.06 4.67
N GLU A 670 -27.35 -43.58 3.93
CA GLU A 670 -26.97 -42.15 3.95
C GLU A 670 -28.18 -41.25 3.66
N THR A 671 -29.10 -41.69 2.78
CA THR A 671 -30.33 -40.98 2.43
C THR A 671 -31.30 -40.79 3.61
N ASP A 672 -31.24 -41.67 4.62
CA ASP A 672 -32.08 -41.59 5.82
C ASP A 672 -31.57 -40.53 6.80
N ILE A 673 -30.37 -40.04 6.59
CA ILE A 673 -29.79 -38.94 7.36
C ILE A 673 -30.07 -37.63 6.60
N ARG A 674 -30.98 -36.80 7.13
CA ARG A 674 -31.29 -35.52 6.50
C ARG A 674 -30.05 -34.63 6.37
N GLU A 675 -30.00 -33.85 5.33
CA GLU A 675 -28.97 -32.83 5.17
C GLU A 675 -29.13 -31.73 6.23
N MET A 676 -28.00 -31.29 6.80
CA MET A 676 -27.96 -30.29 7.86
C MET A 676 -26.92 -29.23 7.60
N SER A 677 -27.16 -28.01 8.11
CA SER A 677 -26.21 -26.93 8.04
C SER A 677 -24.96 -27.19 8.90
N ARG A 678 -23.86 -26.49 8.64
CA ARG A 678 -22.57 -26.67 9.33
C ARG A 678 -22.64 -26.61 10.86
N VAL A 679 -23.40 -25.67 11.41
CA VAL A 679 -23.50 -25.43 12.85
C VAL A 679 -24.49 -26.34 13.57
N ALA A 680 -25.21 -27.19 12.85
CA ALA A 680 -26.20 -28.12 13.47
C ALA A 680 -25.49 -29.18 14.33
N HIS A 681 -26.14 -29.61 15.42
CA HIS A 681 -25.61 -30.61 16.35
C HIS A 681 -25.81 -32.07 15.90
N GLY A 682 -26.49 -32.29 14.76
CA GLY A 682 -26.85 -33.64 14.30
C GLY A 682 -28.13 -34.18 14.92
N VAL A 683 -28.43 -35.40 14.53
CA VAL A 683 -29.56 -36.19 15.06
C VAL A 683 -29.05 -37.44 15.77
N LYS A 684 -29.81 -37.99 16.66
CA LYS A 684 -29.45 -39.20 17.41
C LYS A 684 -29.38 -40.40 16.44
N ALA A 685 -28.23 -40.99 16.24
CA ALA A 685 -28.02 -42.15 15.37
C ALA A 685 -28.47 -43.43 16.04
N VAL A 686 -28.28 -43.54 17.35
CA VAL A 686 -28.58 -44.73 18.15
C VAL A 686 -29.49 -44.38 19.32
N SER A 687 -30.67 -45.03 19.41
CA SER A 687 -31.54 -44.96 20.56
C SER A 687 -31.61 -46.31 21.21
N TYR A 688 -31.33 -46.40 22.51
CA TYR A 688 -31.33 -47.65 23.28
C TYR A 688 -32.69 -48.37 23.27
N THR A 689 -33.77 -47.71 22.86
CA THR A 689 -35.13 -48.29 22.82
C THR A 689 -35.42 -49.15 21.58
N HIS A 690 -34.60 -49.13 20.53
CA HIS A 690 -34.81 -49.86 19.28
C HIS A 690 -33.72 -50.88 18.92
N LEU A 691 -32.67 -51.02 19.71
CA LEU A 691 -31.64 -52.01 19.51
C LEU A 691 -31.95 -53.28 20.28
N ARG A 692 -32.89 -54.11 19.77
CA ARG A 692 -32.91 -55.51 20.10
C ARG A 692 -31.79 -56.17 19.28
N ALA A 693 -30.88 -56.78 20.03
CA ALA A 693 -29.67 -57.45 19.60
C ALA A 693 -29.74 -58.06 18.21
N HIS A 694 -28.78 -57.71 17.35
CA HIS A 694 -28.02 -58.71 16.60
C HIS A 694 -26.73 -58.02 16.10
N GLU A 695 -25.65 -58.59 16.61
CA GLU A 695 -24.29 -58.59 16.08
C GLU A 695 -23.41 -57.37 16.32
N THR A 696 -22.37 -57.74 17.01
CA THR A 696 -21.12 -57.06 17.20
C THR A 696 -20.42 -56.83 15.88
N LEU A 697 -20.08 -55.56 15.59
CA LEU A 697 -18.92 -55.34 14.74
C LEU A 697 -18.23 -53.99 14.99
N ARG A 698 -16.95 -54.08 15.00
CA ARG A 698 -15.98 -53.01 15.12
C ARG A 698 -15.96 -52.22 13.82
N HIS A 699 -15.77 -50.94 14.00
CA HIS A 699 -15.37 -49.93 13.01
C HIS A 699 -16.51 -49.10 12.42
N LEU A 700 -16.30 -47.79 12.56
CA LEU A 700 -16.81 -46.84 11.60
C LEU A 700 -16.22 -47.16 10.24
N VAL A 701 -17.00 -47.42 9.24
CA VAL A 701 -16.63 -47.47 7.84
C VAL A 701 -17.31 -46.32 7.13
#